data_b8cb65c59d90dba5d076979f9ad3e15f
#
_entry.id   b8cb65c59d90dba5d076979f9ad3e15f
#
_cell.length_a   1.000
_cell.length_b   1.000
_cell.length_c   1.000
_cell.angle_alpha   90.00
_cell.angle_beta   90.00
_cell.angle_gamma   90.00
#
_symmetry.space_group_name_H-M   'P 1'
#
loop_
_entity.id
_entity.type
_entity.pdbx_description
1 polymer ?
#
loop_
_entity_poly.entity_id
_entity_poly.type
_entity_poly.pdbx_seq_one_letter_code
_entity_poly.pdbx_strand_id
1 'polypeptide(L)'
;LLSTDMSEENAAFDGVSPSTTTTQSGDSHITWDNGFNPSTTGTYMYGFLSNGSLSGGVWSNSEIEDDKRITMNSGADSMSLTSSVWYYERGDKNGQAASYSYPTSDLPCAKVCIAGDANGDGDIDWNDGALAFRDIMNIAQGADDIKDLVNYRIVMNFAGMATNPYLETADNIKKVYLATDGLPQAVMLKGYGNEGHDSANSEYADVSEREGGITDFQNLIKIAHQYNTEVGIHINAQEAYPEAKSFNETMLTSPITNGWGWLDQSFTINKLWDLGSQARYKRLVQLYDRINGTSFYSGNWDKGEYVKDSQGTLNASMSEIAADAAKRTDNMDFIYLDVWYQNAWETRQIAKEINSLGWRFSTEFGYEGEYDSTWSHWATDAAYGGAGLKGWNSEIIRFLRNDQRDTQILNYPRYGGTADNPLLGGYRLYGFEGWGGDQDHNSYITETFTENLPTRFLQHYYVTDWEDYGEDEACPTGNTEKQITLKNDTGDTVVVTRNTEQRSDSYIERTITLNGKEVLNDVKYLLPWTDENGDQKLYHWNLDGGTSTWELPDGWTNLANVVMYELSDQGRINEKTVAVSNGTVTLDAKAATAYVLVKGESSKTLKVDYGEDNYVVDPGFNGYSGTDSALDAADWSGDIDNAAVTVEKYANT
;
A
#
# COMPACT_ATOMS: atom_id res chain seq x y z
N LEU A 1 9.89 -11.55 29.58
CA LEU A 1 8.98 -12.68 29.74
C LEU A 1 7.63 -12.13 30.22
N LEU A 2 6.60 -12.39 29.46
CA LEU A 2 5.20 -12.25 29.85
C LEU A 2 4.63 -13.66 29.98
N SER A 3 3.86 -13.97 31.01
CA SER A 3 3.28 -15.30 31.19
C SER A 3 1.94 -15.25 31.91
N THR A 4 1.08 -16.23 31.61
CA THR A 4 -0.20 -16.44 32.32
C THR A 4 -0.42 -17.92 32.61
N ASP A 5 -1.24 -18.22 33.62
CA ASP A 5 -1.77 -19.55 33.88
C ASP A 5 -2.94 -19.81 32.93
N MET A 6 -2.82 -20.80 32.08
CA MET A 6 -3.82 -21.11 31.05
C MET A 6 -5.01 -21.91 31.61
N SER A 7 -4.91 -22.44 32.83
CA SER A 7 -6.03 -23.13 33.49
C SER A 7 -7.03 -22.15 34.16
N GLU A 8 -6.73 -20.85 34.19
CA GLU A 8 -7.66 -19.85 34.66
C GLU A 8 -8.80 -19.65 33.62
N GLU A 9 -9.98 -19.34 34.11
CA GLU A 9 -11.11 -18.99 33.26
C GLU A 9 -10.78 -17.72 32.44
N ASN A 10 -11.10 -17.74 31.14
CA ASN A 10 -10.79 -16.69 30.16
C ASN A 10 -9.29 -16.47 29.88
N ALA A 11 -8.43 -17.41 30.25
CA ALA A 11 -7.04 -17.35 29.80
C ALA A 11 -6.92 -17.78 28.34
N ALA A 12 -6.25 -16.95 27.52
CA ALA A 12 -6.04 -17.21 26.10
C ALA A 12 -4.68 -16.71 25.63
N PHE A 13 -4.22 -17.33 24.54
CA PHE A 13 -3.15 -16.82 23.70
C PHE A 13 -3.70 -16.60 22.30
N ASP A 14 -3.51 -15.39 21.80
CA ASP A 14 -3.84 -14.97 20.45
C ASP A 14 -2.57 -14.51 19.74
N GLY A 15 -2.29 -15.09 18.58
CA GLY A 15 -1.05 -14.77 17.90
C GLY A 15 -1.09 -15.06 16.41
N VAL A 16 -0.32 -14.31 15.64
CA VAL A 16 -0.14 -14.52 14.22
C VAL A 16 1.26 -15.00 13.92
N SER A 17 1.32 -16.14 13.26
CA SER A 17 2.56 -16.69 12.70
C SER A 17 2.58 -16.48 11.19
N PRO A 18 3.76 -16.24 10.60
CA PRO A 18 3.88 -16.25 9.15
C PRO A 18 3.33 -17.56 8.59
N SER A 19 2.12 -17.51 8.06
CA SER A 19 1.46 -18.68 7.48
C SER A 19 1.61 -18.63 5.98
N THR A 20 1.90 -19.80 5.42
CA THR A 20 1.94 -20.00 3.98
C THR A 20 0.58 -20.38 3.40
N THR A 21 -0.47 -20.41 4.21
CA THR A 21 -1.79 -20.84 3.74
C THR A 21 -2.68 -19.63 3.46
N THR A 22 -3.21 -19.59 2.28
CA THR A 22 -3.89 -18.46 1.64
C THR A 22 -5.36 -18.29 1.97
N THR A 23 -5.94 -19.27 2.62
CA THR A 23 -7.38 -19.30 2.89
C THR A 23 -7.68 -19.25 4.38
N GLN A 24 -6.66 -19.15 5.21
CA GLN A 24 -6.80 -19.06 6.66
C GLN A 24 -6.12 -17.82 7.18
N SER A 25 -6.60 -17.29 8.27
CA SER A 25 -6.13 -16.06 8.89
C SER A 25 -4.66 -16.10 9.30
N GLY A 26 -4.05 -17.21 9.47
CA GLY A 26 -2.73 -17.33 10.09
C GLY A 26 -2.75 -17.06 11.60
N ASP A 27 -3.88 -16.62 12.13
CA ASP A 27 -4.09 -16.37 13.54
C ASP A 27 -4.30 -17.68 14.30
N SER A 28 -3.81 -17.69 15.52
CA SER A 28 -3.98 -18.78 16.46
C SER A 28 -4.73 -18.25 17.66
N HIS A 29 -5.81 -18.91 18.03
CA HIS A 29 -6.51 -18.70 19.29
C HIS A 29 -6.38 -19.99 20.13
N ILE A 30 -5.71 -19.91 21.29
CA ILE A 30 -5.41 -21.06 22.14
C ILE A 30 -5.94 -20.79 23.54
N THR A 31 -6.86 -21.64 23.99
CA THR A 31 -7.38 -21.67 25.35
C THR A 31 -7.07 -23.01 26.01
N TRP A 32 -7.29 -23.16 27.31
CA TRP A 32 -7.07 -24.42 28.03
C TRP A 32 -7.80 -25.63 27.40
N ASP A 33 -9.05 -25.39 27.03
CA ASP A 33 -9.90 -26.43 26.46
C ASP A 33 -9.72 -26.59 24.94
N ASN A 34 -9.09 -25.64 24.28
CA ASN A 34 -8.88 -25.65 22.85
C ASN A 34 -7.44 -25.27 22.48
N GLY A 35 -6.72 -26.26 21.95
CA GLY A 35 -5.39 -26.05 21.38
C GLY A 35 -4.24 -26.01 22.38
N PHE A 36 -4.47 -25.88 23.70
CA PHE A 36 -3.39 -25.90 24.68
C PHE A 36 -2.66 -27.25 24.72
N ASN A 37 -1.34 -27.17 24.64
CA ASN A 37 -0.46 -28.35 24.78
C ASN A 37 0.78 -27.96 25.61
N PRO A 38 1.00 -28.62 26.77
CA PRO A 38 2.07 -28.23 27.71
C PRO A 38 3.51 -28.31 27.17
N SER A 39 3.69 -28.86 25.99
CA SER A 39 5.01 -29.02 25.38
C SER A 39 5.18 -28.26 24.07
N THR A 40 4.31 -27.30 23.79
CA THR A 40 4.34 -26.54 22.56
C THR A 40 5.28 -25.35 22.68
N THR A 41 6.08 -25.14 21.65
CA THR A 41 6.85 -23.92 21.41
C THR A 41 6.59 -23.48 19.99
N GLY A 42 6.27 -22.21 19.82
CA GLY A 42 6.03 -21.59 18.51
C GLY A 42 6.70 -20.23 18.39
N THR A 43 7.01 -19.81 17.18
CA THR A 43 7.50 -18.47 16.88
C THR A 43 6.42 -17.69 16.17
N TYR A 44 6.25 -16.44 16.56
CA TYR A 44 5.17 -15.58 16.10
C TYR A 44 5.71 -14.21 15.69
N MET A 45 4.95 -13.54 14.84
CA MET A 45 5.16 -12.15 14.45
C MET A 45 4.60 -11.23 15.54
N TYR A 46 3.35 -11.42 15.89
CA TYR A 46 2.64 -10.75 16.96
C TYR A 46 1.98 -11.80 17.87
N GLY A 47 1.80 -11.49 19.13
CA GLY A 47 1.10 -12.36 20.05
C GLY A 47 0.76 -11.69 21.38
N PHE A 48 -0.39 -12.09 21.91
CA PHE A 48 -0.98 -11.56 23.12
C PHE A 48 -1.34 -12.70 24.08
N LEU A 49 -1.20 -12.44 25.35
CA LEU A 49 -1.71 -13.29 26.43
C LEU A 49 -2.75 -12.48 27.21
N SER A 50 -3.89 -13.09 27.43
CA SER A 50 -4.96 -12.55 28.28
C SER A 50 -5.37 -13.55 29.37
N ASN A 51 -5.99 -13.06 30.46
CA ASN A 51 -6.52 -13.90 31.53
C ASN A 51 -7.83 -13.36 32.12
N GLY A 52 -8.58 -12.58 31.33
CA GLY A 52 -9.83 -11.97 31.77
C GLY A 52 -9.68 -10.84 32.79
N SER A 53 -8.46 -10.53 33.22
CA SER A 53 -8.15 -9.43 34.14
C SER A 53 -7.10 -8.48 33.55
N LEU A 54 -6.18 -8.99 32.79
CA LEU A 54 -5.12 -8.28 32.11
C LEU A 54 -4.85 -8.94 30.75
N SER A 55 -4.48 -8.12 29.80
CA SER A 55 -3.96 -8.56 28.50
C SER A 55 -2.64 -7.87 28.19
N GLY A 56 -1.78 -8.50 27.37
CA GLY A 56 -0.51 -7.89 27.02
C GLY A 56 0.28 -8.66 25.98
N GLY A 57 1.29 -7.99 25.43
CA GLY A 57 2.13 -8.50 24.38
C GLY A 57 3.61 -8.18 24.58
N VAL A 58 4.44 -8.79 23.74
CA VAL A 58 5.88 -8.59 23.70
C VAL A 58 6.28 -8.16 22.31
N TRP A 59 6.93 -7.01 22.19
CA TRP A 59 7.62 -6.58 20.99
C TRP A 59 9.13 -6.84 21.12
N SER A 60 9.77 -7.20 20.02
CA SER A 60 11.21 -7.44 20.00
C SER A 60 11.78 -7.04 18.64
N ASN A 61 13.03 -6.56 18.64
CA ASN A 61 13.81 -6.42 17.42
C ASN A 61 14.63 -7.67 17.07
N SER A 62 14.31 -8.79 17.67
CA SER A 62 14.85 -10.10 17.29
C SER A 62 14.41 -10.42 15.87
N GLU A 63 15.32 -10.92 15.06
CA GLU A 63 15.09 -11.21 13.65
C GLU A 63 15.67 -12.57 13.32
N ILE A 64 14.94 -13.60 13.73
CA ILE A 64 15.42 -14.96 13.55
C ILE A 64 15.20 -15.43 12.12
N GLU A 65 13.96 -15.45 11.67
CA GLU A 65 13.53 -15.81 10.31
C GLU A 65 12.13 -15.26 10.09
N ASP A 66 11.75 -14.90 8.86
CA ASP A 66 10.39 -14.56 8.44
C ASP A 66 9.62 -13.72 9.49
N ASP A 67 10.22 -12.66 10.00
CA ASP A 67 9.66 -11.77 11.02
C ASP A 67 9.16 -12.41 12.32
N LYS A 68 9.59 -13.63 12.63
CA LYS A 68 9.24 -14.35 13.86
C LYS A 68 9.99 -13.79 15.07
N ARG A 69 9.59 -12.64 15.55
CA ARG A 69 10.32 -11.86 16.58
C ARG A 69 10.07 -12.32 18.00
N ILE A 70 9.00 -13.04 18.23
CA ILE A 70 8.66 -13.55 19.56
C ILE A 70 8.52 -15.07 19.56
N THR A 71 8.76 -15.65 20.72
CA THR A 71 8.60 -17.08 20.96
C THR A 71 7.55 -17.30 22.05
N MET A 72 6.56 -18.08 21.74
CA MET A 72 5.59 -18.61 22.68
C MET A 72 6.09 -19.97 23.19
N ASN A 73 6.04 -20.17 24.51
CA ASN A 73 6.38 -21.43 25.15
C ASN A 73 5.27 -21.83 26.12
N SER A 74 4.85 -23.10 26.05
CA SER A 74 3.93 -23.67 27.01
C SER A 74 4.68 -24.42 28.13
N GLY A 75 4.17 -24.27 29.35
CA GLY A 75 4.52 -25.07 30.52
C GLY A 75 3.45 -26.11 30.82
N ALA A 76 3.43 -26.66 32.04
CA ALA A 76 2.45 -27.69 32.44
C ALA A 76 1.01 -27.16 32.41
N ASP A 77 0.84 -25.92 32.82
CA ASP A 77 -0.43 -25.20 32.98
C ASP A 77 -0.33 -23.72 32.57
N SER A 78 0.76 -23.32 31.94
CA SER A 78 1.03 -21.90 31.64
C SER A 78 1.52 -21.69 30.23
N MET A 79 1.32 -20.50 29.70
CA MET A 79 1.95 -19.99 28.49
C MET A 79 2.78 -18.76 28.78
N SER A 80 3.84 -18.57 28.00
CA SER A 80 4.71 -17.41 28.10
C SER A 80 5.14 -16.89 26.74
N LEU A 81 5.32 -15.57 26.65
CA LEU A 81 5.91 -14.87 25.51
C LEU A 81 7.28 -14.33 25.89
N THR A 82 8.24 -14.55 25.02
CA THR A 82 9.59 -14.01 25.11
C THR A 82 10.00 -13.43 23.76
N SER A 83 11.05 -12.62 23.75
CA SER A 83 11.75 -12.35 22.49
C SER A 83 12.30 -13.65 21.92
N SER A 84 12.34 -13.78 20.62
CA SER A 84 13.16 -14.78 19.95
C SER A 84 14.65 -14.46 20.12
N VAL A 85 15.53 -15.29 19.57
CA VAL A 85 16.97 -15.11 19.73
C VAL A 85 17.50 -13.95 18.87
N TRP A 86 18.58 -13.35 19.30
CA TRP A 86 19.33 -12.36 18.51
C TRP A 86 20.60 -12.98 17.96
N TYR A 87 20.96 -12.59 16.76
CA TYR A 87 22.25 -12.93 16.18
C TYR A 87 23.24 -11.79 16.42
N TYR A 88 24.42 -12.15 16.92
CA TYR A 88 25.51 -11.20 17.09
C TYR A 88 26.19 -10.89 15.75
N GLU A 89 26.23 -11.87 14.86
CA GLU A 89 26.93 -11.81 13.60
C GLU A 89 26.21 -12.66 12.57
N ARG A 90 26.11 -12.15 11.36
CA ARG A 90 25.52 -12.86 10.23
C ARG A 90 26.61 -13.29 9.27
N GLY A 91 26.63 -14.53 8.89
CA GLY A 91 27.54 -15.11 7.92
C GLY A 91 26.78 -15.76 6.77
N ASP A 92 27.47 -16.05 5.68
CA ASP A 92 26.88 -16.77 4.55
C ASP A 92 26.44 -18.17 5.00
N LYS A 93 25.16 -18.49 4.85
CA LYS A 93 24.55 -19.75 5.31
C LYS A 93 24.99 -20.98 4.48
N ASN A 94 25.64 -20.80 3.33
CA ASN A 94 25.84 -21.89 2.37
C ASN A 94 27.10 -22.74 2.57
N GLY A 95 27.66 -22.78 3.78
CA GLY A 95 28.75 -23.70 4.14
C GLY A 95 30.09 -23.44 3.46
N GLN A 96 30.20 -22.36 2.71
CA GLN A 96 31.48 -21.83 2.27
C GLN A 96 32.09 -21.03 3.40
N ALA A 97 33.41 -21.06 3.52
CA ALA A 97 34.11 -20.21 4.47
C ALA A 97 33.55 -18.80 4.34
N ALA A 98 32.90 -18.31 5.39
CA ALA A 98 32.19 -17.05 5.38
C ALA A 98 33.12 -15.95 4.87
N SER A 99 32.98 -15.61 3.60
CA SER A 99 33.78 -14.55 2.99
C SER A 99 33.35 -13.19 3.55
N TYR A 100 32.16 -13.14 4.15
CA TYR A 100 31.54 -11.97 4.70
C TYR A 100 30.86 -12.29 6.01
N SER A 101 31.35 -11.67 7.06
CA SER A 101 30.77 -11.67 8.39
C SER A 101 30.28 -10.26 8.66
N TYR A 102 29.04 -10.13 9.07
CA TYR A 102 28.41 -8.85 9.34
C TYR A 102 28.03 -8.77 10.81
N PRO A 103 28.71 -7.94 11.61
CA PRO A 103 28.26 -7.68 12.97
C PRO A 103 26.93 -6.93 12.92
N THR A 104 25.93 -7.41 13.64
CA THR A 104 24.68 -6.69 13.79
C THR A 104 24.94 -5.44 14.63
N SER A 105 24.60 -4.28 14.10
CA SER A 105 24.78 -3.00 14.80
C SER A 105 23.66 -2.71 15.80
N ASP A 106 22.54 -3.41 15.69
CA ASP A 106 21.39 -3.16 16.52
C ASP A 106 21.52 -3.91 17.85
N LEU A 107 21.40 -3.17 18.95
CA LEU A 107 21.38 -3.78 20.28
C LEU A 107 20.08 -4.57 20.49
N PRO A 108 20.16 -5.76 21.13
CA PRO A 108 18.98 -6.48 21.54
C PRO A 108 18.01 -5.60 22.34
N CYS A 109 16.76 -5.56 21.88
CA CYS A 109 15.70 -4.78 22.53
C CYS A 109 14.41 -5.59 22.57
N ALA A 110 13.78 -5.65 23.74
CA ALA A 110 12.43 -6.16 23.90
C ALA A 110 11.63 -5.19 24.77
N LYS A 111 10.37 -5.05 24.44
CA LYS A 111 9.40 -4.22 25.17
C LYS A 111 8.21 -5.08 25.54
N VAL A 112 7.56 -4.79 26.64
CA VAL A 112 6.35 -5.49 27.13
C VAL A 112 5.28 -4.44 27.38
N CYS A 113 4.07 -4.69 26.92
CA CYS A 113 2.88 -3.94 27.30
C CYS A 113 1.92 -4.82 28.08
N ILE A 114 1.16 -4.21 29.00
CA ILE A 114 0.07 -4.83 29.76
C ILE A 114 -1.03 -3.79 29.93
N ALA A 115 -2.27 -4.20 29.69
CA ALA A 115 -3.46 -3.38 29.87
C ALA A 115 -4.54 -4.14 30.62
N GLY A 116 -5.48 -3.43 31.22
CA GLY A 116 -6.79 -3.94 31.58
C GLY A 116 -7.75 -3.70 30.42
N ASP A 117 -9.02 -3.50 30.70
CA ASP A 117 -10.06 -3.15 29.73
C ASP A 117 -9.74 -1.78 29.08
N ALA A 118 -9.00 -1.81 27.99
CA ALA A 118 -8.48 -0.62 27.33
C ALA A 118 -9.47 -0.03 26.30
N ASN A 119 -10.34 -0.86 25.71
CA ASN A 119 -11.39 -0.43 24.79
C ASN A 119 -12.68 -0.02 25.52
N GLY A 120 -12.88 -0.51 26.77
CA GLY A 120 -14.01 -0.17 27.63
C GLY A 120 -15.28 -0.96 27.32
N ASP A 121 -15.17 -2.14 26.75
CA ASP A 121 -16.30 -3.02 26.38
C ASP A 121 -16.75 -3.92 27.55
N GLY A 122 -15.91 -4.11 28.55
CA GLY A 122 -16.17 -4.90 29.75
C GLY A 122 -15.60 -6.31 29.70
N ASP A 123 -15.04 -6.73 28.58
CA ASP A 123 -14.25 -7.94 28.42
C ASP A 123 -12.76 -7.60 28.36
N ILE A 124 -11.89 -8.54 28.75
CA ILE A 124 -10.45 -8.32 28.67
C ILE A 124 -9.83 -9.46 27.89
N ASP A 125 -9.50 -9.16 26.66
CA ASP A 125 -9.02 -10.10 25.67
C ASP A 125 -7.78 -9.59 24.93
N TRP A 126 -7.48 -10.15 23.76
CA TRP A 126 -6.34 -9.75 22.95
C TRP A 126 -6.46 -8.33 22.38
N ASN A 127 -7.67 -7.80 22.19
CA ASN A 127 -7.89 -6.43 21.71
C ASN A 127 -7.21 -5.41 22.62
N ASP A 128 -7.34 -5.57 23.95
CA ASP A 128 -6.72 -4.69 24.94
C ASP A 128 -5.20 -4.74 24.89
N GLY A 129 -4.67 -5.96 24.77
CA GLY A 129 -3.24 -6.18 24.59
C GLY A 129 -2.72 -5.52 23.32
N ALA A 130 -3.47 -5.61 22.21
CA ALA A 130 -3.13 -5.02 20.94
C ALA A 130 -3.21 -3.49 20.97
N LEU A 131 -4.19 -2.90 21.66
CA LEU A 131 -4.24 -1.46 21.89
C LEU A 131 -2.99 -0.94 22.59
N ALA A 132 -2.60 -1.59 23.71
CA ALA A 132 -1.39 -1.22 24.43
C ALA A 132 -0.10 -1.51 23.63
N PHE A 133 -0.13 -2.48 22.73
CA PHE A 133 1.02 -2.86 21.92
C PHE A 133 1.37 -1.81 20.86
N ARG A 134 0.41 -1.06 20.35
CA ARG A 134 0.67 0.03 19.41
C ARG A 134 1.64 1.08 19.96
N ASP A 135 1.67 1.31 21.26
CA ASP A 135 2.59 2.25 21.88
C ASP A 135 4.04 1.76 21.90
N ILE A 136 4.27 0.47 21.74
CA ILE A 136 5.60 -0.13 21.83
C ILE A 136 6.12 -0.71 20.51
N MET A 137 5.24 -0.96 19.53
CA MET A 137 5.65 -1.50 18.22
C MET A 137 6.40 -0.45 17.39
N ASN A 138 7.14 -0.90 16.41
CA ASN A 138 7.70 0.00 15.40
C ASN A 138 6.67 0.32 14.33
N ILE A 139 6.78 1.51 13.77
CA ILE A 139 5.99 1.97 12.63
C ILE A 139 6.94 2.15 11.46
N ALA A 140 6.58 1.67 10.29
CA ALA A 140 7.36 1.86 9.07
C ALA A 140 7.45 3.36 8.72
N GLN A 141 8.58 3.79 8.19
CA GLN A 141 8.77 5.19 7.79
C GLN A 141 7.73 5.59 6.73
N GLY A 142 6.99 6.67 6.98
CA GLY A 142 5.96 7.19 6.08
C GLY A 142 4.64 6.40 6.10
N ALA A 143 4.42 5.54 7.09
CA ALA A 143 3.16 4.79 7.22
C ALA A 143 1.95 5.71 7.44
N ASP A 144 2.14 6.86 8.10
CA ASP A 144 1.07 7.80 8.37
C ASP A 144 0.52 8.49 7.10
N ASP A 145 1.32 8.55 6.03
CA ASP A 145 0.92 9.20 4.78
C ASP A 145 0.08 8.27 3.88
N ILE A 146 0.19 6.96 4.09
CA ILE A 146 -0.43 5.95 3.22
C ILE A 146 -1.96 6.02 3.20
N LYS A 147 -2.58 6.35 4.32
CA LYS A 147 -4.05 6.46 4.43
C LYS A 147 -4.68 7.50 3.50
N ASP A 148 -3.89 8.48 3.08
CA ASP A 148 -4.36 9.52 2.18
C ASP A 148 -4.29 9.11 0.70
N LEU A 149 -3.45 8.13 0.35
CA LEU A 149 -3.22 7.69 -1.03
C LEU A 149 -4.37 6.82 -1.55
N VAL A 150 -5.46 7.44 -1.94
CA VAL A 150 -6.67 6.73 -2.41
C VAL A 150 -6.43 6.03 -3.74
N ASN A 151 -5.70 6.68 -4.64
CA ASN A 151 -5.43 6.18 -5.98
C ASN A 151 -4.00 5.64 -6.05
N TYR A 152 -3.83 4.34 -6.28
CA TYR A 152 -2.51 3.75 -6.47
C TYR A 152 -2.47 3.03 -7.81
N ARG A 153 -1.53 3.40 -8.67
CA ARG A 153 -1.37 2.83 -10.01
C ARG A 153 0.01 2.23 -10.24
N ILE A 154 0.03 1.19 -11.05
CA ILE A 154 1.26 0.62 -11.60
C ILE A 154 1.31 0.96 -13.09
N VAL A 155 2.29 1.75 -13.47
CA VAL A 155 2.59 2.09 -14.86
C VAL A 155 3.63 1.11 -15.37
N MET A 156 3.32 0.39 -16.43
CA MET A 156 4.15 -0.68 -16.94
C MET A 156 4.86 -0.27 -18.24
N ASN A 157 6.18 -0.43 -18.25
CA ASN A 157 7.00 -0.35 -19.46
C ASN A 157 7.77 -1.65 -19.65
N PHE A 158 7.64 -2.24 -20.83
CA PHE A 158 8.25 -3.51 -21.18
C PHE A 158 9.34 -3.35 -22.24
N ALA A 159 10.46 -4.06 -22.08
CA ALA A 159 11.43 -4.33 -23.12
C ALA A 159 11.77 -3.12 -24.01
N GLY A 160 11.92 -1.95 -23.44
CA GLY A 160 12.27 -0.73 -24.15
C GLY A 160 11.23 -0.23 -25.15
N MET A 161 9.99 -0.68 -25.06
CA MET A 161 8.90 -0.19 -25.92
C MET A 161 8.47 1.23 -25.59
N ALA A 162 8.78 1.72 -24.38
CA ALA A 162 8.36 3.02 -23.87
C ALA A 162 6.85 3.26 -24.07
N THR A 163 6.07 2.27 -23.62
CA THR A 163 4.62 2.28 -23.80
C THR A 163 3.96 3.44 -23.05
N ASN A 164 4.54 3.82 -21.91
CA ASN A 164 4.07 4.90 -21.05
C ASN A 164 5.23 5.85 -20.74
N PRO A 165 5.56 6.80 -21.61
CA PRO A 165 6.57 7.81 -21.36
C PRO A 165 6.26 8.65 -20.10
N TYR A 166 7.29 9.20 -19.47
CA TYR A 166 7.11 9.95 -18.20
C TYR A 166 6.13 11.09 -18.30
N LEU A 167 6.13 11.85 -19.39
CA LEU A 167 5.20 12.97 -19.56
C LEU A 167 3.77 12.52 -19.85
N GLU A 168 3.57 11.37 -20.49
CA GLU A 168 2.25 10.76 -20.62
C GLU A 168 1.72 10.30 -19.24
N THR A 169 2.59 9.72 -18.42
CA THR A 169 2.25 9.39 -17.03
C THR A 169 1.86 10.65 -16.24
N ALA A 170 2.55 11.78 -16.45
CA ALA A 170 2.19 13.06 -15.85
C ALA A 170 0.80 13.55 -16.29
N ASP A 171 0.45 13.37 -17.56
CA ASP A 171 -0.88 13.73 -18.06
C ASP A 171 -1.98 12.83 -17.50
N ASN A 172 -1.69 11.53 -17.35
CA ASN A 172 -2.59 10.60 -16.68
C ASN A 172 -2.81 10.93 -15.19
N ILE A 173 -1.78 11.42 -14.50
CA ILE A 173 -1.90 11.95 -13.13
C ILE A 173 -2.92 13.10 -13.10
N LYS A 174 -2.79 14.07 -13.99
CA LYS A 174 -3.71 15.22 -14.10
C LYS A 174 -5.14 14.78 -14.41
N LYS A 175 -5.30 13.78 -15.27
CA LYS A 175 -6.60 13.21 -15.62
C LYS A 175 -7.28 12.56 -14.41
N VAL A 176 -6.55 11.73 -13.64
CA VAL A 176 -7.07 11.12 -12.42
C VAL A 176 -7.35 12.18 -11.34
N TYR A 177 -6.48 13.18 -11.19
CA TYR A 177 -6.69 14.31 -10.27
C TYR A 177 -8.03 15.02 -10.52
N LEU A 178 -8.37 15.28 -11.78
CA LEU A 178 -9.66 15.87 -12.15
C LEU A 178 -10.82 14.91 -11.88
N ALA A 179 -10.68 13.65 -12.29
CA ALA A 179 -11.73 12.65 -12.17
C ALA A 179 -12.07 12.26 -10.72
N THR A 180 -11.17 12.55 -9.78
CA THR A 180 -11.34 12.23 -8.37
C THR A 180 -11.44 13.46 -7.46
N ASP A 181 -11.56 14.64 -8.06
CA ASP A 181 -11.60 15.91 -7.31
C ASP A 181 -10.39 16.11 -6.39
N GLY A 182 -9.21 15.73 -6.87
CA GLY A 182 -7.95 15.95 -6.18
C GLY A 182 -7.60 14.92 -5.10
N LEU A 183 -8.23 13.75 -5.08
CA LEU A 183 -7.81 12.68 -4.17
C LEU A 183 -6.34 12.33 -4.40
N PRO A 184 -5.55 12.18 -3.33
CA PRO A 184 -4.15 11.83 -3.41
C PRO A 184 -3.90 10.51 -4.16
N GLN A 185 -2.77 10.47 -4.86
CA GLN A 185 -2.39 9.38 -5.73
C GLN A 185 -0.98 8.87 -5.39
N ALA A 186 -0.71 7.61 -5.71
CA ALA A 186 0.62 7.06 -5.84
C ALA A 186 0.78 6.40 -7.22
N VAL A 187 1.90 6.61 -7.85
CA VAL A 187 2.24 6.04 -9.15
C VAL A 187 3.56 5.29 -9.05
N MET A 188 3.51 3.98 -9.27
CA MET A 188 4.69 3.14 -9.31
C MET A 188 5.10 2.89 -10.76
N LEU A 189 6.31 3.30 -11.12
CA LEU A 189 6.86 3.05 -12.44
C LEU A 189 7.53 1.68 -12.46
N LYS A 190 6.87 0.71 -13.02
CA LYS A 190 7.41 -0.64 -13.22
C LYS A 190 8.06 -0.69 -14.60
N GLY A 191 9.39 -0.61 -14.61
CA GLY A 191 10.17 -0.50 -15.84
C GLY A 191 10.65 0.91 -16.17
N TYR A 192 10.90 1.74 -15.15
CA TYR A 192 11.36 3.13 -15.29
C TYR A 192 12.76 3.27 -15.90
N GLY A 193 13.54 2.23 -15.87
CA GLY A 193 14.96 2.28 -16.21
C GLY A 193 15.35 1.22 -17.24
N ASN A 194 16.55 1.37 -17.74
CA ASN A 194 17.17 0.43 -18.68
C ASN A 194 16.29 0.18 -19.93
N GLU A 195 15.91 -1.06 -20.13
CA GLU A 195 15.04 -1.49 -21.23
C GLU A 195 13.62 -1.88 -20.77
N GLY A 196 13.22 -1.44 -19.57
CA GLY A 196 11.91 -1.70 -19.02
C GLY A 196 11.89 -2.73 -17.89
N HIS A 197 10.70 -3.26 -17.59
CA HIS A 197 10.50 -4.21 -16.49
C HIS A 197 11.32 -5.48 -16.69
N ASP A 198 11.96 -5.92 -15.62
CA ASP A 198 12.82 -7.10 -15.54
C ASP A 198 13.95 -7.12 -16.58
N SER A 199 14.52 -5.97 -16.86
CA SER A 199 15.68 -5.79 -17.72
C SER A 199 16.77 -5.05 -16.97
N ALA A 200 18.02 -5.47 -17.15
CA ALA A 200 19.23 -4.86 -16.60
C ALA A 200 19.15 -4.54 -15.10
N ASN A 201 18.39 -5.31 -14.33
CA ASN A 201 18.32 -5.20 -12.89
C ASN A 201 19.72 -5.31 -12.27
N SER A 202 19.86 -4.69 -11.12
CA SER A 202 21.03 -4.22 -10.40
C SER A 202 21.56 -2.85 -10.84
N GLU A 203 21.15 -2.31 -12.00
CA GLU A 203 21.45 -0.93 -12.38
C GLU A 203 20.24 -0.03 -12.08
N TYR A 204 20.34 0.79 -11.05
CA TYR A 204 19.21 1.63 -10.63
C TYR A 204 19.26 3.04 -11.24
N ALA A 205 20.45 3.53 -11.57
CA ALA A 205 20.62 4.90 -12.06
C ALA A 205 20.45 5.06 -13.58
N ASP A 206 20.27 3.99 -14.32
CA ASP A 206 20.09 4.05 -15.78
C ASP A 206 18.61 4.30 -16.13
N VAL A 207 18.17 5.54 -15.90
CA VAL A 207 16.83 6.01 -16.23
C VAL A 207 16.60 5.94 -17.73
N SER A 208 15.46 5.42 -18.17
CA SER A 208 15.19 5.12 -19.58
C SER A 208 15.13 6.39 -20.45
N GLU A 209 16.07 6.47 -21.40
CA GLU A 209 16.10 7.55 -22.38
C GLU A 209 14.91 7.49 -23.37
N ARG A 210 14.35 6.30 -23.58
CA ARG A 210 13.19 6.12 -24.47
C ARG A 210 11.89 6.64 -23.85
N GLU A 211 11.82 6.67 -22.53
CA GLU A 211 10.67 7.19 -21.79
C GLU A 211 10.77 8.70 -21.54
N GLY A 212 11.88 9.34 -21.91
CA GLY A 212 12.12 10.76 -21.78
C GLY A 212 13.39 11.12 -21.01
N GLY A 213 14.13 10.12 -20.51
CA GLY A 213 15.38 10.32 -19.78
C GLY A 213 15.19 10.99 -18.43
N ILE A 214 16.32 11.31 -17.79
CA ILE A 214 16.32 11.87 -16.44
C ILE A 214 15.58 13.20 -16.33
N THR A 215 15.60 14.01 -17.39
CA THR A 215 14.94 15.33 -17.37
C THR A 215 13.43 15.18 -17.26
N ASP A 216 12.84 14.31 -18.07
CA ASP A 216 11.39 14.10 -18.02
C ASP A 216 10.97 13.32 -16.78
N PHE A 217 11.83 12.44 -16.26
CA PHE A 217 11.60 11.79 -14.97
C PHE A 217 11.56 12.81 -13.81
N GLN A 218 12.51 13.75 -13.77
CA GLN A 218 12.49 14.85 -12.80
C GLN A 218 11.26 15.76 -12.98
N ASN A 219 10.84 16.02 -14.20
CA ASN A 219 9.62 16.78 -14.49
C ASN A 219 8.37 16.02 -14.04
N LEU A 220 8.31 14.71 -14.27
CA LEU A 220 7.22 13.86 -13.75
C LEU A 220 7.07 13.99 -12.24
N ILE A 221 8.16 13.88 -11.47
CA ILE A 221 8.11 14.03 -10.00
C ILE A 221 7.55 15.39 -9.61
N LYS A 222 8.06 16.47 -10.20
CA LYS A 222 7.58 17.84 -9.92
C LYS A 222 6.11 18.05 -10.26
N ILE A 223 5.67 17.54 -11.41
CA ILE A 223 4.27 17.63 -11.85
C ILE A 223 3.40 16.80 -10.91
N ALA A 224 3.82 15.58 -10.58
CA ALA A 224 3.10 14.69 -9.69
C ALA A 224 2.82 15.37 -8.33
N HIS A 225 3.84 15.97 -7.71
CA HIS A 225 3.69 16.64 -6.43
C HIS A 225 2.75 17.87 -6.50
N GLN A 226 2.65 18.54 -7.65
CA GLN A 226 1.67 19.63 -7.85
C GLN A 226 0.22 19.13 -7.86
N TYR A 227 0.01 17.84 -8.14
CA TYR A 227 -1.30 17.21 -8.24
C TYR A 227 -1.49 16.08 -7.22
N ASN A 228 -0.99 16.28 -6.00
CA ASN A 228 -1.14 15.36 -4.86
C ASN A 228 -0.74 13.92 -5.20
N THR A 229 0.32 13.75 -5.94
CA THR A 229 0.72 12.44 -6.41
C THR A 229 2.15 12.14 -6.00
N GLU A 230 2.34 10.99 -5.41
CA GLU A 230 3.65 10.42 -5.10
C GLU A 230 4.13 9.55 -6.25
N VAL A 231 5.43 9.59 -6.50
CA VAL A 231 6.09 8.80 -7.54
C VAL A 231 7.08 7.83 -6.91
N GLY A 232 6.95 6.57 -7.25
CA GLY A 232 7.89 5.52 -6.88
C GLY A 232 8.33 4.68 -8.07
N ILE A 233 9.31 3.86 -7.82
CA ILE A 233 9.87 2.94 -8.81
C ILE A 233 9.88 1.52 -8.30
N HIS A 234 9.84 0.58 -9.23
CA HIS A 234 10.09 -0.82 -9.00
C HIS A 234 11.57 -1.13 -9.20
N ILE A 235 12.17 -1.83 -8.27
CA ILE A 235 13.53 -2.39 -8.39
C ILE A 235 13.56 -3.85 -7.98
N ASN A 236 14.55 -4.58 -8.47
CA ASN A 236 14.93 -5.90 -8.01
C ASN A 236 16.34 -5.85 -7.40
N ALA A 237 16.50 -6.31 -6.19
CA ALA A 237 17.80 -6.38 -5.51
C ALA A 237 18.24 -7.83 -5.22
N GLN A 238 17.47 -8.80 -5.68
CA GLN A 238 17.75 -10.23 -5.56
C GLN A 238 18.63 -10.72 -6.70
N GLU A 239 18.51 -10.11 -7.88
CA GLU A 239 19.00 -10.63 -9.12
C GLU A 239 19.78 -9.59 -9.91
N ALA A 240 20.76 -10.06 -10.67
CA ALA A 240 21.56 -9.25 -11.57
C ALA A 240 21.48 -9.81 -13.00
N TYR A 241 21.30 -8.91 -13.94
CA TYR A 241 21.27 -9.23 -15.36
C TYR A 241 22.60 -8.86 -16.03
N PRO A 242 23.14 -9.72 -16.90
CA PRO A 242 24.46 -9.46 -17.51
C PRO A 242 24.53 -8.18 -18.34
N GLU A 243 23.41 -7.71 -18.89
CA GLU A 243 23.33 -6.47 -19.67
C GLU A 243 23.37 -5.21 -18.80
N ALA A 244 23.17 -5.32 -17.48
CA ALA A 244 23.25 -4.18 -16.59
C ALA A 244 24.66 -3.58 -16.60
N LYS A 245 24.77 -2.26 -16.71
CA LYS A 245 26.06 -1.54 -16.69
C LYS A 245 26.83 -1.72 -15.39
N SER A 246 26.12 -2.02 -14.30
CA SER A 246 26.68 -2.34 -12.98
C SER A 246 27.02 -3.82 -12.80
N PHE A 247 26.73 -4.68 -13.78
CA PHE A 247 26.94 -6.11 -13.64
C PHE A 247 28.41 -6.47 -13.41
N ASN A 248 28.64 -7.34 -12.42
CA ASN A 248 29.94 -7.91 -12.12
C ASN A 248 29.74 -9.30 -11.50
N GLU A 249 30.50 -10.30 -11.97
CA GLU A 249 30.39 -11.66 -11.43
C GLU A 249 30.75 -11.75 -9.95
N THR A 250 31.49 -10.80 -9.39
CA THR A 250 31.82 -10.77 -7.96
C THR A 250 30.61 -10.50 -7.07
N MET A 251 29.55 -9.96 -7.61
CA MET A 251 28.30 -9.73 -6.88
C MET A 251 27.44 -11.00 -6.75
N LEU A 252 27.74 -12.04 -7.52
CA LEU A 252 26.89 -13.23 -7.61
C LEU A 252 27.17 -14.21 -6.46
N THR A 253 26.20 -15.11 -6.26
CA THR A 253 26.38 -16.26 -5.35
C THR A 253 27.49 -17.18 -5.83
N SER A 254 28.14 -17.87 -4.90
CA SER A 254 29.15 -18.90 -5.25
C SER A 254 28.77 -20.23 -4.59
N PRO A 255 28.45 -21.27 -5.36
CA PRO A 255 28.38 -21.30 -6.84
C PRO A 255 27.31 -20.35 -7.40
N ILE A 256 27.49 -19.91 -8.65
CA ILE A 256 26.51 -19.08 -9.34
C ILE A 256 25.18 -19.84 -9.47
N THR A 257 24.10 -19.21 -9.07
CA THR A 257 22.74 -19.73 -9.21
C THR A 257 21.93 -18.83 -10.15
N ASN A 258 21.10 -19.46 -10.97
CA ASN A 258 20.16 -18.74 -11.82
C ASN A 258 19.09 -18.08 -10.96
N GLY A 259 18.75 -16.86 -11.30
CA GLY A 259 17.56 -16.17 -10.85
C GLY A 259 16.38 -16.40 -11.80
N TRP A 260 15.43 -15.48 -11.75
CA TRP A 260 14.28 -15.49 -12.64
C TRP A 260 14.73 -15.28 -14.09
N GLY A 261 14.12 -15.99 -15.00
CA GLY A 261 14.36 -15.82 -16.43
C GLY A 261 13.04 -15.54 -17.11
N TRP A 262 12.92 -14.33 -17.63
CA TRP A 262 11.75 -13.93 -18.40
C TRP A 262 12.13 -13.54 -19.82
N LEU A 263 12.60 -12.31 -20.06
CA LEU A 263 13.18 -11.93 -21.36
C LEU A 263 14.62 -12.44 -21.47
N ASP A 264 15.38 -12.31 -20.40
CA ASP A 264 16.78 -12.71 -20.28
C ASP A 264 16.99 -13.55 -19.02
N GLN A 265 18.14 -14.21 -18.92
CA GLN A 265 18.51 -14.99 -17.74
C GLN A 265 19.21 -14.09 -16.72
N SER A 266 18.62 -13.95 -15.55
CA SER A 266 19.27 -13.32 -14.41
C SER A 266 20.06 -14.31 -13.57
N PHE A 267 20.89 -13.77 -12.66
CA PHE A 267 21.68 -14.52 -11.71
C PHE A 267 21.50 -13.97 -10.30
N THR A 268 21.48 -14.84 -9.30
CA THR A 268 21.24 -14.46 -7.92
C THR A 268 22.41 -13.67 -7.33
N ILE A 269 22.11 -12.52 -6.73
CA ILE A 269 23.08 -11.69 -6.02
C ILE A 269 23.39 -12.28 -4.63
N ASN A 270 24.65 -12.26 -4.22
CA ASN A 270 25.05 -12.51 -2.85
C ASN A 270 24.76 -11.27 -1.98
N LYS A 271 23.66 -11.30 -1.22
CA LYS A 271 23.20 -10.15 -0.45
C LYS A 271 24.13 -9.71 0.65
N LEU A 272 24.83 -10.64 1.30
CA LEU A 272 25.81 -10.29 2.33
C LEU A 272 27.02 -9.59 1.73
N TRP A 273 27.46 -10.01 0.53
CA TRP A 273 28.48 -9.30 -0.21
C TRP A 273 27.99 -7.91 -0.62
N ASP A 274 26.80 -7.81 -1.16
CA ASP A 274 26.20 -6.55 -1.64
C ASP A 274 26.06 -5.53 -0.48
N LEU A 275 25.61 -6.02 0.67
CA LEU A 275 25.55 -5.23 1.91
C LEU A 275 26.95 -4.87 2.42
N GLY A 276 27.87 -5.85 2.53
CA GLY A 276 29.21 -5.66 3.08
C GLY A 276 30.14 -4.78 2.25
N SER A 277 30.01 -4.85 0.94
CA SER A 277 30.73 -3.98 0.01
C SER A 277 30.08 -2.59 -0.13
N GLN A 278 28.86 -2.43 0.39
CA GLN A 278 28.00 -1.27 0.17
C GLN A 278 27.63 -1.04 -1.33
N ALA A 279 27.78 -2.04 -2.17
CA ALA A 279 27.57 -1.89 -3.60
C ALA A 279 26.11 -1.52 -3.90
N ARG A 280 25.14 -2.19 -3.23
CA ARG A 280 23.72 -1.86 -3.35
C ARG A 280 23.42 -0.43 -2.92
N TYR A 281 23.92 -0.03 -1.76
CA TYR A 281 23.72 1.34 -1.25
C TYR A 281 24.33 2.39 -2.19
N LYS A 282 25.52 2.14 -2.73
CA LYS A 282 26.14 3.01 -3.73
C LYS A 282 25.29 3.13 -4.99
N ARG A 283 24.67 2.03 -5.48
CA ARG A 283 23.74 2.07 -6.61
C ARG A 283 22.49 2.90 -6.31
N LEU A 284 21.92 2.76 -5.11
CA LEU A 284 20.81 3.58 -4.66
C LEU A 284 21.19 5.06 -4.54
N VAL A 285 22.35 5.36 -3.96
CA VAL A 285 22.86 6.74 -3.87
C VAL A 285 23.15 7.33 -5.25
N GLN A 286 23.63 6.54 -6.19
CA GLN A 286 23.84 7.00 -7.56
C GLN A 286 22.51 7.39 -8.25
N LEU A 287 21.46 6.63 -8.03
CA LEU A 287 20.11 7.01 -8.47
C LEU A 287 19.66 8.30 -7.78
N TYR A 288 19.84 8.39 -6.47
CA TYR A 288 19.52 9.59 -5.68
C TYR A 288 20.23 10.84 -6.21
N ASP A 289 21.52 10.72 -6.48
CA ASP A 289 22.34 11.81 -7.05
C ASP A 289 21.79 12.25 -8.42
N ARG A 290 21.38 11.28 -9.23
CA ARG A 290 20.85 11.55 -10.56
C ARG A 290 19.50 12.25 -10.52
N ILE A 291 18.61 11.83 -9.63
CA ILE A 291 17.30 12.47 -9.43
C ILE A 291 17.46 13.89 -8.89
N ASN A 292 18.31 14.06 -7.90
CA ASN A 292 18.41 15.27 -7.09
C ASN A 292 19.55 16.23 -7.50
N GLY A 293 20.37 15.86 -8.50
CA GLY A 293 21.49 16.68 -8.93
C GLY A 293 22.61 16.78 -7.89
N THR A 294 22.73 15.82 -6.98
CA THR A 294 23.79 15.73 -5.96
C THR A 294 25.00 14.95 -6.46
N SER A 295 26.01 14.78 -5.61
CA SER A 295 27.24 14.06 -5.94
C SER A 295 27.82 13.33 -4.71
N PHE A 296 26.96 12.61 -4.01
CA PHE A 296 27.36 11.81 -2.85
C PHE A 296 28.13 10.54 -3.26
N TYR A 297 27.91 10.04 -4.46
CA TYR A 297 28.71 8.97 -5.03
C TYR A 297 29.83 9.54 -5.93
N SER A 298 31.04 9.00 -5.82
CA SER A 298 32.22 9.52 -6.52
C SER A 298 32.27 9.21 -8.02
N GLY A 299 31.46 8.29 -8.51
CA GLY A 299 31.40 7.93 -9.93
C GLY A 299 30.63 8.98 -10.74
N ASN A 300 31.06 9.18 -11.98
CA ASN A 300 30.40 10.11 -12.90
C ASN A 300 29.61 9.31 -13.94
N TRP A 301 28.31 9.15 -13.69
CA TRP A 301 27.41 8.40 -14.55
C TRP A 301 27.17 9.08 -15.92
N ASP A 302 27.37 10.40 -16.06
CA ASP A 302 27.38 11.08 -17.38
C ASP A 302 28.49 10.54 -18.29
N LYS A 303 29.52 9.99 -17.69
CA LYS A 303 30.61 9.31 -18.39
C LYS A 303 30.44 7.79 -18.44
N GLY A 304 29.31 7.26 -17.99
CA GLY A 304 29.06 5.83 -17.90
C GLY A 304 29.80 5.14 -16.76
N GLU A 305 30.16 5.88 -15.70
CA GLU A 305 30.85 5.34 -14.52
C GLU A 305 29.82 4.81 -13.51
N TYR A 306 29.25 3.65 -13.80
CA TYR A 306 28.30 2.98 -12.93
C TYR A 306 29.00 2.22 -11.80
N VAL A 307 28.25 1.96 -10.71
CA VAL A 307 28.78 1.17 -9.58
C VAL A 307 29.03 -0.27 -10.04
N LYS A 308 30.29 -0.61 -10.14
CA LYS A 308 30.76 -1.98 -10.39
C LYS A 308 31.50 -2.48 -9.16
N ASP A 309 31.16 -3.68 -8.70
CA ASP A 309 31.73 -4.30 -7.52
C ASP A 309 31.79 -3.34 -6.29
N SER A 310 32.89 -3.35 -5.56
CA SER A 310 33.10 -2.48 -4.39
C SER A 310 33.77 -1.13 -4.72
N GLN A 311 33.99 -0.84 -5.99
CA GLN A 311 34.68 0.39 -6.40
C GLN A 311 33.82 1.64 -6.18
N GLY A 312 34.48 2.79 -6.18
CA GLY A 312 33.86 4.06 -5.87
C GLY A 312 33.65 4.26 -4.36
N THR A 313 33.52 5.49 -3.98
CA THR A 313 33.32 5.91 -2.59
C THR A 313 32.10 6.77 -2.44
N LEU A 314 31.48 6.69 -1.28
CA LEU A 314 30.51 7.68 -0.85
C LEU A 314 31.26 8.88 -0.27
N ASN A 315 30.93 10.08 -0.71
CA ASN A 315 31.51 11.34 -0.26
C ASN A 315 30.85 11.85 1.03
N ALA A 316 29.81 11.16 1.48
CA ALA A 316 29.05 11.47 2.69
C ALA A 316 28.65 10.18 3.41
N SER A 317 28.40 10.27 4.69
CA SER A 317 27.80 9.20 5.47
C SER A 317 26.32 9.05 5.17
N MET A 318 25.75 7.89 5.49
CA MET A 318 24.31 7.66 5.36
C MET A 318 23.47 8.70 6.12
N SER A 319 23.93 9.15 7.30
CA SER A 319 23.25 10.18 8.09
C SER A 319 23.30 11.57 7.45
N GLU A 320 24.37 11.91 6.75
CA GLU A 320 24.47 13.17 6.01
C GLU A 320 23.57 13.16 4.77
N ILE A 321 23.50 12.04 4.06
CA ILE A 321 22.61 11.85 2.92
C ILE A 321 21.14 11.91 3.40
N ALA A 322 20.81 11.24 4.50
CA ALA A 322 19.47 11.29 5.08
C ALA A 322 19.08 12.72 5.52
N ALA A 323 20.02 13.50 6.04
CA ALA A 323 19.78 14.89 6.39
C ALA A 323 19.59 15.81 5.15
N ASP A 324 20.14 15.45 4.01
CA ASP A 324 19.85 16.10 2.73
C ASP A 324 18.45 15.70 2.25
N ALA A 325 18.15 14.42 2.20
CA ALA A 325 16.88 13.88 1.76
C ALA A 325 15.68 14.47 2.53
N ALA A 326 15.81 14.61 3.85
CA ALA A 326 14.76 15.19 4.71
C ALA A 326 14.42 16.67 4.40
N LYS A 327 15.21 17.34 3.59
CA LYS A 327 14.98 18.76 3.21
C LYS A 327 14.40 18.93 1.82
N ARG A 328 14.31 17.83 1.06
CA ARG A 328 13.87 17.89 -0.32
C ARG A 328 12.37 17.82 -0.44
N THR A 329 11.87 18.58 -1.39
CA THR A 329 10.45 18.60 -1.79
C THR A 329 10.24 18.06 -3.20
N ASP A 330 11.33 17.77 -3.90
CA ASP A 330 11.38 17.31 -5.28
C ASP A 330 12.06 15.94 -5.44
N ASN A 331 12.17 15.20 -4.33
CA ASN A 331 12.66 13.82 -4.32
C ASN A 331 11.57 12.86 -4.79
N MET A 332 11.96 11.68 -5.23
CA MET A 332 11.06 10.56 -5.40
C MET A 332 10.54 10.10 -4.01
N ASP A 333 9.37 9.45 -3.96
CA ASP A 333 8.67 9.22 -2.69
C ASP A 333 8.85 7.80 -2.15
N PHE A 334 8.90 6.78 -3.00
CA PHE A 334 9.00 5.40 -2.54
C PHE A 334 9.72 4.46 -3.51
N ILE A 335 10.18 3.34 -2.99
CA ILE A 335 10.68 2.21 -3.76
C ILE A 335 9.83 0.98 -3.45
N TYR A 336 9.42 0.29 -4.50
CA TYR A 336 8.86 -1.05 -4.46
C TYR A 336 9.94 -2.08 -4.83
N LEU A 337 10.23 -2.96 -3.88
CA LEU A 337 11.23 -4.01 -4.03
C LEU A 337 10.56 -5.32 -4.44
N ASP A 338 10.85 -5.75 -5.65
CA ASP A 338 10.36 -6.99 -6.24
C ASP A 338 11.29 -8.17 -5.94
N VAL A 339 10.76 -9.39 -5.96
CA VAL A 339 11.52 -10.65 -5.87
C VAL A 339 12.52 -10.67 -4.71
N TRP A 340 12.10 -10.28 -3.50
CA TRP A 340 12.96 -10.24 -2.33
C TRP A 340 12.64 -11.37 -1.35
N TYR A 341 13.34 -12.50 -1.48
CA TYR A 341 13.18 -13.70 -0.65
C TYR A 341 14.26 -13.76 0.44
N GLN A 342 14.25 -12.81 1.34
CA GLN A 342 15.27 -12.74 2.40
C GLN A 342 14.63 -12.72 3.77
N ASN A 343 15.43 -13.06 4.80
CA ASN A 343 14.95 -12.96 6.17
C ASN A 343 14.73 -11.50 6.61
N ALA A 344 14.03 -11.32 7.69
CA ALA A 344 13.65 -10.03 8.24
C ALA A 344 14.85 -9.10 8.50
N TRP A 345 15.99 -9.62 8.95
CA TRP A 345 17.17 -8.80 9.20
C TRP A 345 17.73 -8.18 7.91
N GLU A 346 17.85 -8.97 6.85
CA GLU A 346 18.34 -8.49 5.55
C GLU A 346 17.35 -7.50 4.93
N THR A 347 16.06 -7.75 5.12
CA THR A 347 14.99 -6.84 4.69
C THR A 347 15.07 -5.51 5.44
N ARG A 348 15.32 -5.53 6.74
CA ARG A 348 15.55 -4.30 7.50
C ARG A 348 16.76 -3.53 7.02
N GLN A 349 17.86 -4.19 6.62
CA GLN A 349 19.02 -3.48 6.12
C GLN A 349 18.70 -2.73 4.81
N ILE A 350 18.01 -3.36 3.86
CA ILE A 350 17.64 -2.67 2.62
C ILE A 350 16.59 -1.58 2.88
N ALA A 351 15.65 -1.80 3.78
CA ALA A 351 14.70 -0.76 4.18
C ALA A 351 15.41 0.46 4.78
N LYS A 352 16.40 0.28 5.64
CA LYS A 352 17.23 1.37 6.18
C LYS A 352 17.98 2.13 5.09
N GLU A 353 18.54 1.42 4.11
CA GLU A 353 19.22 2.04 2.97
C GLU A 353 18.25 2.90 2.15
N ILE A 354 17.08 2.37 1.80
CA ILE A 354 16.04 3.07 1.05
C ILE A 354 15.52 4.28 1.85
N ASN A 355 15.16 4.07 3.11
CA ASN A 355 14.63 5.12 3.98
C ASN A 355 15.62 6.26 4.22
N SER A 356 16.93 5.97 4.21
CA SER A 356 17.98 7.02 4.35
C SER A 356 18.03 7.99 3.16
N LEU A 357 17.43 7.62 2.04
CA LEU A 357 17.30 8.44 0.85
C LEU A 357 15.98 9.22 0.80
N GLY A 358 15.22 9.18 1.89
CA GLY A 358 13.91 9.82 1.98
C GLY A 358 12.79 9.04 1.30
N TRP A 359 13.05 7.83 0.83
CA TRP A 359 12.09 7.00 0.14
C TRP A 359 11.41 6.02 1.09
N ARG A 360 10.12 5.84 0.98
CA ARG A 360 9.41 4.78 1.69
C ARG A 360 9.74 3.42 1.06
N PHE A 361 9.77 2.41 1.92
CA PHE A 361 9.97 1.03 1.51
C PHE A 361 8.62 0.32 1.31
N SER A 362 8.45 -0.28 0.17
CA SER A 362 7.37 -1.24 -0.12
C SER A 362 7.95 -2.48 -0.81
N THR A 363 7.23 -3.60 -0.78
CA THR A 363 7.75 -4.87 -1.27
C THR A 363 6.66 -5.75 -1.86
N GLU A 364 7.07 -6.69 -2.66
CA GLU A 364 6.21 -7.75 -3.16
C GLU A 364 5.83 -8.73 -2.04
N PHE A 365 6.78 -9.10 -1.20
CA PHE A 365 6.60 -10.13 -0.15
C PHE A 365 6.40 -9.49 1.22
N GLY A 366 5.15 -9.48 1.69
CA GLY A 366 4.76 -8.80 2.91
C GLY A 366 5.35 -9.38 4.18
N TYR A 367 5.54 -10.70 4.25
CA TYR A 367 5.91 -11.32 5.52
C TYR A 367 7.39 -11.11 5.92
N GLU A 368 8.32 -10.98 4.98
CA GLU A 368 9.70 -10.62 5.31
C GLU A 368 9.85 -9.13 5.64
N GLY A 369 8.98 -8.30 5.08
CA GLY A 369 9.01 -6.85 5.23
C GLY A 369 7.94 -6.28 6.14
N GLU A 370 7.21 -7.11 6.90
CA GLU A 370 6.05 -6.70 7.70
C GLU A 370 6.31 -5.45 8.55
N TYR A 371 7.44 -5.39 9.21
CA TYR A 371 7.73 -4.32 10.16
C TYR A 371 8.27 -3.04 9.51
N ASP A 372 8.80 -3.11 8.32
CA ASP A 372 9.55 -2.02 7.70
C ASP A 372 8.89 -1.50 6.42
N SER A 373 7.99 -2.27 5.80
CA SER A 373 7.28 -1.87 4.58
C SER A 373 6.00 -1.09 4.88
N THR A 374 5.74 -0.11 4.04
CA THR A 374 4.49 0.63 4.05
C THR A 374 3.44 0.01 3.15
N TRP A 375 3.81 -0.92 2.31
CA TRP A 375 2.91 -1.56 1.38
C TRP A 375 3.50 -2.86 0.82
N SER A 376 2.61 -3.86 0.61
CA SER A 376 2.94 -5.12 -0.05
C SER A 376 1.76 -5.60 -0.88
N HIS A 377 2.02 -6.02 -2.12
CA HIS A 377 0.93 -6.50 -2.98
C HIS A 377 0.84 -8.02 -3.10
N TRP A 378 1.80 -8.74 -2.62
CA TRP A 378 1.86 -10.20 -2.79
C TRP A 378 0.76 -10.97 -2.08
N ALA A 379 0.05 -10.25 -1.30
CA ALA A 379 -1.10 -10.78 -0.62
C ALA A 379 -2.04 -11.58 -1.51
N THR A 380 -2.09 -11.31 -2.81
CA THR A 380 -3.25 -11.71 -3.60
C THR A 380 -2.95 -12.40 -4.92
N ASP A 381 -1.70 -12.48 -5.35
CA ASP A 381 -1.38 -13.01 -6.67
C ASP A 381 -1.13 -14.52 -6.68
N ALA A 382 -2.21 -15.29 -6.86
CA ALA A 382 -2.13 -16.74 -7.00
C ALA A 382 -1.41 -17.20 -8.27
N ALA A 383 -1.26 -16.33 -9.27
CA ALA A 383 -0.65 -16.71 -10.53
C ALA A 383 0.86 -16.88 -10.41
N TYR A 384 1.49 -16.19 -9.47
CA TYR A 384 2.94 -16.21 -9.33
C TYR A 384 3.52 -17.26 -8.37
N GLY A 385 2.81 -17.84 -7.51
CA GLY A 385 3.46 -18.75 -6.56
C GLY A 385 2.52 -19.74 -5.92
N GLY A 386 1.34 -19.71 -6.38
CA GLY A 386 0.32 -20.53 -5.77
C GLY A 386 -0.04 -20.06 -4.38
N ALA A 387 -0.83 -20.89 -3.76
CA ALA A 387 -1.54 -20.60 -2.54
C ALA A 387 -0.64 -20.25 -1.34
N GLY A 388 0.63 -20.59 -1.37
CA GLY A 388 1.50 -20.53 -0.19
C GLY A 388 2.11 -19.18 0.13
N LEU A 389 1.95 -18.17 -0.72
CA LEU A 389 2.65 -16.89 -0.57
C LEU A 389 1.71 -15.69 -0.55
N LYS A 390 0.42 -15.93 -0.54
CA LYS A 390 -0.55 -14.86 -0.47
C LYS A 390 -0.56 -14.21 0.91
N GLY A 391 -0.90 -12.97 0.91
CA GLY A 391 -0.99 -12.19 2.10
C GLY A 391 -1.98 -12.74 3.11
N TRP A 392 -2.02 -12.08 4.16
CA TRP A 392 -2.53 -12.56 5.41
C TRP A 392 -3.90 -12.01 5.63
N ASN A 393 -4.80 -12.90 5.73
CA ASN A 393 -6.11 -12.66 6.25
C ASN A 393 -6.02 -12.78 7.79
N SER A 394 -5.32 -11.85 8.41
CA SER A 394 -5.08 -11.83 9.86
C SER A 394 -5.85 -10.69 10.50
N GLU A 395 -6.72 -11.01 11.42
CA GLU A 395 -7.45 -10.04 12.25
C GLU A 395 -6.48 -9.25 13.13
N ILE A 396 -5.50 -9.92 13.71
CA ILE A 396 -4.47 -9.31 14.56
C ILE A 396 -3.66 -8.28 13.77
N ILE A 397 -3.22 -8.60 12.56
CA ILE A 397 -2.47 -7.65 11.71
C ILE A 397 -3.36 -6.48 11.32
N ARG A 398 -4.61 -6.74 10.92
CA ARG A 398 -5.57 -5.68 10.58
C ARG A 398 -5.90 -4.79 11.78
N PHE A 399 -6.02 -5.36 12.94
CA PHE A 399 -6.22 -4.61 14.18
C PHE A 399 -5.04 -3.70 14.48
N LEU A 400 -3.82 -4.22 14.44
CA LEU A 400 -2.60 -3.48 14.74
C LEU A 400 -2.27 -2.45 13.67
N ARG A 401 -2.49 -2.81 12.40
CA ARG A 401 -2.09 -2.05 11.22
C ARG A 401 -3.21 -2.11 10.19
N ASN A 402 -4.26 -1.37 10.43
CA ASN A 402 -5.37 -1.19 9.48
C ASN A 402 -4.90 -0.39 8.27
N ASP A 403 -3.94 -0.93 7.55
CA ASP A 403 -3.22 -0.20 6.54
C ASP A 403 -3.10 -0.96 5.21
N GLN A 404 -2.04 -0.77 4.56
CA GLN A 404 -1.66 -1.04 3.18
C GLN A 404 -1.52 -2.50 2.78
N ARG A 405 -1.73 -3.46 3.66
CA ARG A 405 -1.42 -4.86 3.33
C ARG A 405 -2.49 -5.56 2.54
N ASP A 406 -3.64 -5.00 2.56
CA ASP A 406 -4.81 -5.60 1.95
C ASP A 406 -4.99 -5.11 0.54
N THR A 407 -3.97 -5.34 -0.27
CA THR A 407 -4.06 -5.08 -1.69
C THR A 407 -4.69 -6.25 -2.41
N GLN A 408 -5.43 -5.96 -3.44
CA GLN A 408 -6.05 -6.93 -4.31
C GLN A 408 -5.61 -6.72 -5.75
N ILE A 409 -5.19 -7.78 -6.40
CA ILE A 409 -4.92 -7.78 -7.83
C ILE A 409 -6.19 -8.18 -8.59
N LEU A 410 -6.33 -7.64 -9.79
CA LEU A 410 -7.43 -7.91 -10.71
C LEU A 410 -7.74 -9.40 -10.82
N ASN A 411 -9.02 -9.71 -10.90
CA ASN A 411 -9.58 -11.05 -11.06
C ASN A 411 -9.41 -12.00 -9.86
N TYR A 412 -8.90 -11.49 -8.74
CA TYR A 412 -8.89 -12.27 -7.51
C TYR A 412 -9.90 -11.71 -6.53
N PRO A 413 -10.71 -12.57 -5.93
CA PRO A 413 -11.53 -12.17 -4.80
C PRO A 413 -10.63 -11.64 -3.69
N ARG A 414 -11.15 -10.75 -2.91
CA ARG A 414 -10.49 -10.09 -1.80
C ARG A 414 -9.76 -11.11 -0.92
N TYR A 415 -8.56 -10.76 -0.48
CA TYR A 415 -7.68 -11.65 0.32
C TYR A 415 -7.35 -12.99 -0.32
N GLY A 416 -7.21 -13.02 -1.61
CA GLY A 416 -6.78 -14.22 -2.31
C GLY A 416 -7.67 -15.42 -2.14
N GLY A 417 -8.87 -15.23 -1.62
CA GLY A 417 -9.84 -16.27 -1.36
C GLY A 417 -11.20 -15.96 -1.92
N THR A 418 -12.00 -16.97 -2.04
CA THR A 418 -13.35 -16.91 -2.61
C THR A 418 -14.41 -16.45 -1.63
N ALA A 419 -14.11 -16.32 -0.34
CA ALA A 419 -15.10 -16.10 0.70
C ALA A 419 -14.82 -14.91 1.61
N ASP A 420 -13.62 -14.35 1.54
CA ASP A 420 -13.21 -13.36 2.53
C ASP A 420 -13.51 -11.95 2.02
N ASN A 421 -14.64 -11.44 2.44
CA ASN A 421 -15.00 -10.03 2.32
C ASN A 421 -14.76 -9.37 3.67
N PRO A 422 -13.54 -8.89 3.97
CA PRO A 422 -13.25 -8.30 5.27
C PRO A 422 -14.05 -7.02 5.46
N LEU A 423 -14.56 -6.81 6.66
CA LEU A 423 -15.35 -5.63 6.96
C LEU A 423 -14.57 -4.33 6.76
N LEU A 424 -13.27 -4.33 6.98
CA LEU A 424 -12.43 -3.16 6.77
C LEU A 424 -12.09 -2.89 5.30
N GLY A 425 -12.53 -3.75 4.41
CA GLY A 425 -12.30 -3.60 2.99
C GLY A 425 -10.93 -4.04 2.52
N GLY A 426 -10.75 -4.05 1.22
CA GLY A 426 -9.49 -4.31 0.54
C GLY A 426 -9.09 -3.10 -0.31
N TYR A 427 -7.81 -2.84 -0.41
CA TYR A 427 -7.26 -1.78 -1.23
C TYR A 427 -6.79 -2.37 -2.56
N ARG A 428 -7.34 -1.88 -3.66
CA ARG A 428 -6.99 -2.36 -4.99
C ARG A 428 -5.89 -1.53 -5.61
N LEU A 429 -4.90 -2.23 -6.12
CA LEU A 429 -3.78 -1.69 -6.84
C LEU A 429 -3.92 -2.02 -8.31
N TYR A 430 -4.36 -1.06 -9.07
CA TYR A 430 -4.51 -1.19 -10.51
C TYR A 430 -3.79 -0.10 -11.26
N GLY A 431 -3.65 -0.29 -12.56
CA GLY A 431 -3.32 0.74 -13.50
C GLY A 431 -4.11 0.52 -14.77
N PHE A 432 -4.37 1.56 -15.47
CA PHE A 432 -4.85 1.51 -16.85
C PHE A 432 -3.70 1.65 -17.86
N GLU A 433 -2.47 1.60 -17.34
CA GLU A 433 -1.22 1.72 -18.09
C GLU A 433 -0.50 0.36 -18.20
N GLY A 434 -1.24 -0.71 -18.44
CA GLY A 434 -0.71 -2.01 -18.85
C GLY A 434 -0.45 -3.03 -17.75
N TRP A 435 -0.63 -2.69 -16.47
CA TRP A 435 -0.56 -3.67 -15.40
C TRP A 435 -1.92 -4.28 -15.09
N GLY A 436 -1.96 -5.59 -14.87
CA GLY A 436 -3.17 -6.30 -14.46
C GLY A 436 -4.16 -6.58 -15.60
N GLY A 437 -3.74 -6.45 -16.83
CA GLY A 437 -4.58 -6.59 -18.01
C GLY A 437 -5.17 -5.27 -18.47
N ASP A 438 -6.09 -5.35 -19.41
CA ASP A 438 -6.67 -4.19 -20.09
C ASP A 438 -7.62 -3.40 -19.21
N GLN A 439 -7.10 -2.66 -18.26
CA GLN A 439 -7.89 -1.72 -17.46
C GLN A 439 -8.03 -0.43 -18.24
N ASP A 440 -9.27 -0.06 -18.54
CA ASP A 440 -9.53 1.27 -19.03
C ASP A 440 -9.62 2.28 -17.87
N HIS A 441 -9.46 3.56 -18.18
CA HIS A 441 -9.53 4.63 -17.19
C HIS A 441 -10.87 4.63 -16.42
N ASN A 442 -11.98 4.33 -17.07
CA ASN A 442 -13.29 4.36 -16.42
C ASN A 442 -13.44 3.21 -15.42
N SER A 443 -12.95 2.03 -15.76
CA SER A 443 -12.89 0.90 -14.83
C SER A 443 -12.03 1.22 -13.62
N TYR A 444 -10.86 1.85 -13.82
CA TYR A 444 -10.00 2.29 -12.74
C TYR A 444 -10.70 3.30 -11.80
N ILE A 445 -11.39 4.31 -12.35
CA ILE A 445 -12.15 5.28 -11.54
C ILE A 445 -13.30 4.60 -10.81
N THR A 446 -13.99 3.65 -11.44
CA THR A 446 -15.04 2.86 -10.80
C THR A 446 -14.49 2.11 -9.59
N GLU A 447 -13.36 1.43 -9.73
CA GLU A 447 -12.72 0.72 -8.61
C GLU A 447 -12.26 1.66 -7.50
N THR A 448 -11.74 2.84 -7.87
CA THR A 448 -11.36 3.87 -6.89
C THR A 448 -12.52 4.21 -5.96
N PHE A 449 -13.69 4.47 -6.52
CA PHE A 449 -14.86 4.85 -5.71
C PHE A 449 -15.59 3.65 -5.09
N THR A 450 -15.53 2.47 -5.70
CA THR A 450 -16.19 1.28 -5.14
C THR A 450 -15.42 0.71 -3.95
N GLU A 451 -14.08 0.65 -4.04
CA GLU A 451 -13.24 -0.08 -3.07
C GLU A 451 -12.26 0.82 -2.33
N ASN A 452 -11.46 1.62 -3.06
CA ASN A 452 -10.30 2.29 -2.47
C ASN A 452 -10.69 3.44 -1.55
N LEU A 453 -11.61 4.29 -1.95
CA LEU A 453 -12.02 5.42 -1.12
C LEU A 453 -12.69 4.99 0.20
N PRO A 454 -13.65 4.06 0.22
CA PRO A 454 -14.18 3.53 1.48
C PRO A 454 -13.13 2.86 2.36
N THR A 455 -12.18 2.14 1.78
CA THR A 455 -11.10 1.50 2.54
C THR A 455 -10.17 2.54 3.16
N ARG A 456 -9.74 3.55 2.39
CA ARG A 456 -8.90 4.65 2.90
C ARG A 456 -9.63 5.50 3.93
N PHE A 457 -10.93 5.72 3.76
CA PHE A 457 -11.73 6.37 4.81
C PHE A 457 -11.58 5.64 6.16
N LEU A 458 -11.69 4.31 6.17
CA LEU A 458 -11.51 3.52 7.40
C LEU A 458 -10.08 3.58 7.95
N GLN A 459 -9.08 3.74 7.10
CA GLN A 459 -7.68 3.80 7.51
C GLN A 459 -7.27 5.13 8.19
N HIS A 460 -8.13 6.14 8.18
CA HIS A 460 -7.99 7.33 9.02
C HIS A 460 -8.37 7.10 10.49
N TYR A 461 -8.85 5.93 10.80
CA TYR A 461 -9.23 5.50 12.15
C TYR A 461 -8.45 4.25 12.51
N TYR A 462 -8.11 4.07 13.77
CA TYR A 462 -7.49 2.84 14.25
C TYR A 462 -8.52 1.95 14.94
N VAL A 463 -8.42 0.65 14.72
CA VAL A 463 -9.33 -0.35 15.29
C VAL A 463 -9.19 -0.34 16.82
N THR A 464 -10.29 -0.31 17.53
CA THR A 464 -10.32 -0.34 19.00
C THR A 464 -11.03 -1.57 19.55
N ASP A 465 -11.87 -2.21 18.72
CA ASP A 465 -12.64 -3.37 19.13
C ASP A 465 -12.99 -4.20 17.91
N TRP A 466 -12.84 -5.52 18.02
CA TRP A 466 -13.10 -6.49 16.96
C TRP A 466 -13.98 -7.59 17.51
N GLU A 467 -15.26 -7.57 17.13
CA GLU A 467 -16.28 -8.52 17.57
C GLU A 467 -16.51 -9.57 16.48
N ASP A 468 -16.35 -10.83 16.83
CA ASP A 468 -16.65 -11.98 15.97
C ASP A 468 -18.04 -12.55 16.22
N TYR A 469 -18.55 -13.31 15.23
CA TYR A 469 -19.71 -14.15 15.46
C TYR A 469 -19.36 -15.24 16.49
N GLY A 470 -20.23 -15.42 17.48
CA GLY A 470 -20.10 -16.50 18.44
C GLY A 470 -20.31 -17.87 17.79
N GLU A 471 -19.86 -18.92 18.47
CA GLU A 471 -19.98 -20.31 18.00
C GLU A 471 -21.44 -20.72 17.68
N ASP A 472 -22.40 -20.10 18.36
CA ASP A 472 -23.85 -20.37 18.19
C ASP A 472 -24.52 -19.42 17.18
N GLU A 473 -23.78 -18.48 16.59
CA GLU A 473 -24.30 -17.48 15.66
C GLU A 473 -23.99 -17.86 14.22
N ALA A 474 -24.99 -17.79 13.36
CA ALA A 474 -24.78 -18.05 11.94
C ALA A 474 -24.14 -16.87 11.24
N CYS A 475 -22.90 -17.02 10.79
CA CYS A 475 -22.23 -16.04 9.95
C CYS A 475 -22.82 -16.05 8.53
N PRO A 476 -23.26 -14.90 7.98
CA PRO A 476 -23.88 -14.83 6.65
C PRO A 476 -22.97 -15.26 5.50
N THR A 477 -21.66 -15.14 5.65
CA THR A 477 -20.69 -15.36 4.56
C THR A 477 -19.62 -16.39 4.88
N GLY A 478 -19.63 -16.98 6.08
CA GLY A 478 -18.56 -17.85 6.55
C GLY A 478 -17.33 -17.10 7.09
N ASN A 479 -17.38 -15.76 7.16
CA ASN A 479 -16.38 -14.93 7.83
C ASN A 479 -16.67 -14.83 9.31
N THR A 480 -15.66 -14.61 10.12
CA THR A 480 -15.81 -14.55 11.57
C THR A 480 -16.24 -13.18 12.07
N GLU A 481 -15.74 -12.13 11.46
CA GLU A 481 -15.99 -10.77 11.95
C GLU A 481 -17.46 -10.33 11.78
N LYS A 482 -18.05 -9.86 12.85
CA LYS A 482 -19.43 -9.36 12.95
C LYS A 482 -19.48 -7.85 12.96
N GLN A 483 -18.66 -7.22 13.79
CA GLN A 483 -18.58 -5.79 13.95
C GLN A 483 -17.15 -5.37 14.30
N ILE A 484 -16.74 -4.23 13.79
CA ILE A 484 -15.44 -3.63 14.09
C ILE A 484 -15.67 -2.17 14.47
N THR A 485 -15.12 -1.75 15.61
CA THR A 485 -15.16 -0.37 16.09
C THR A 485 -13.80 0.29 15.91
N LEU A 486 -13.80 1.48 15.34
CA LEU A 486 -12.60 2.27 15.11
C LEU A 486 -12.78 3.67 15.69
N LYS A 487 -11.67 4.30 16.07
CA LYS A 487 -11.64 5.67 16.60
C LYS A 487 -10.48 6.45 16.00
N ASN A 488 -10.56 7.77 16.04
CA ASN A 488 -9.44 8.65 15.74
C ASN A 488 -9.05 9.48 16.99
N ASP A 489 -7.98 10.24 16.89
CA ASP A 489 -7.47 11.07 17.99
C ASP A 489 -8.39 12.23 18.36
N THR A 490 -9.33 12.59 17.50
CA THR A 490 -10.32 13.64 17.77
C THR A 490 -11.55 13.12 18.51
N GLY A 491 -11.67 11.80 18.68
CA GLY A 491 -12.74 11.13 19.41
C GLY A 491 -13.92 10.73 18.53
N ASP A 492 -13.80 10.85 17.21
CA ASP A 492 -14.80 10.29 16.31
C ASP A 492 -14.78 8.77 16.35
N THR A 493 -15.96 8.17 16.32
CA THR A 493 -16.15 6.73 16.35
C THR A 493 -16.78 6.26 15.04
N VAL A 494 -16.13 5.28 14.42
CA VAL A 494 -16.65 4.56 13.24
C VAL A 494 -16.99 3.14 13.66
N VAL A 495 -18.17 2.67 13.26
CA VAL A 495 -18.59 1.27 13.46
C VAL A 495 -18.88 0.67 12.11
N VAL A 496 -18.26 -0.46 11.84
CA VAL A 496 -18.47 -1.26 10.63
C VAL A 496 -19.18 -2.55 11.02
N THR A 497 -20.34 -2.80 10.45
CA THR A 497 -21.14 -3.98 10.75
C THR A 497 -21.42 -4.77 9.48
N ARG A 498 -21.25 -6.09 9.52
CA ARG A 498 -21.58 -6.98 8.41
C ARG A 498 -23.09 -7.04 8.22
N ASN A 499 -23.56 -6.83 7.00
CA ASN A 499 -24.97 -6.95 6.68
C ASN A 499 -25.41 -8.43 6.71
N THR A 500 -26.62 -8.70 7.18
CA THR A 500 -27.17 -10.06 7.26
C THR A 500 -27.58 -10.60 5.90
N GLU A 501 -27.99 -9.75 4.99
CA GLU A 501 -28.32 -10.10 3.61
C GLU A 501 -27.14 -9.77 2.72
N GLN A 502 -26.68 -10.72 1.95
CA GLN A 502 -25.53 -10.58 1.06
C GLN A 502 -26.03 -10.59 -0.39
N ARG A 503 -25.54 -9.64 -1.16
CA ARG A 503 -25.93 -9.39 -2.54
C ARG A 503 -25.22 -10.27 -3.54
N SER A 504 -23.92 -10.41 -3.38
CA SER A 504 -23.07 -11.23 -4.23
C SER A 504 -21.69 -11.41 -3.61
N ASP A 505 -20.93 -12.38 -4.12
CA ASP A 505 -19.55 -12.64 -3.67
C ASP A 505 -18.55 -11.55 -4.11
N SER A 506 -19.02 -10.52 -4.82
CA SER A 506 -18.14 -9.51 -5.43
C SER A 506 -18.02 -8.22 -4.65
N TYR A 507 -18.86 -7.98 -3.65
CA TYR A 507 -18.87 -6.75 -2.85
C TYR A 507 -18.91 -7.04 -1.37
N ILE A 508 -18.33 -6.14 -0.58
CA ILE A 508 -18.44 -6.18 0.88
C ILE A 508 -19.78 -5.56 1.27
N GLU A 509 -20.68 -6.39 1.71
CA GLU A 509 -21.99 -5.94 2.16
C GLU A 509 -21.94 -5.61 3.64
N ARG A 510 -21.74 -4.34 3.90
CA ARG A 510 -21.54 -3.77 5.22
C ARG A 510 -22.24 -2.44 5.36
N THR A 511 -22.50 -2.08 6.60
CA THR A 511 -22.92 -0.73 6.99
C THR A 511 -21.78 -0.06 7.75
N ILE A 512 -21.49 1.18 7.41
CA ILE A 512 -20.52 2.01 8.14
C ILE A 512 -21.27 3.20 8.74
N THR A 513 -21.09 3.41 10.04
CA THR A 513 -21.57 4.63 10.71
C THR A 513 -20.41 5.46 11.22
N LEU A 514 -20.53 6.77 11.15
CA LEU A 514 -19.63 7.74 11.77
C LEU A 514 -20.40 8.52 12.83
N ASN A 515 -19.98 8.41 14.09
CA ASN A 515 -20.67 9.01 15.24
C ASN A 515 -22.18 8.67 15.29
N GLY A 516 -22.50 7.43 14.93
CA GLY A 516 -23.86 6.91 14.91
C GLY A 516 -24.69 7.29 13.68
N LYS A 517 -24.14 8.06 12.72
CA LYS A 517 -24.81 8.38 11.46
C LYS A 517 -24.32 7.43 10.36
N GLU A 518 -25.24 6.86 9.60
CA GLU A 518 -24.89 6.01 8.47
C GLU A 518 -24.18 6.82 7.37
N VAL A 519 -23.00 6.38 6.98
CA VAL A 519 -22.19 7.01 5.91
C VAL A 519 -21.95 6.06 4.74
N LEU A 520 -22.09 4.75 4.94
CA LEU A 520 -22.06 3.73 3.88
C LEU A 520 -23.06 2.63 4.19
N ASN A 521 -23.75 2.20 3.17
CA ASN A 521 -24.64 1.03 3.24
C ASN A 521 -24.55 0.27 1.91
N ASP A 522 -24.01 -0.94 1.97
CA ASP A 522 -23.79 -1.80 0.82
C ASP A 522 -22.89 -1.09 -0.24
N VAL A 523 -23.41 -0.81 -1.41
CA VAL A 523 -22.69 -0.24 -2.56
C VAL A 523 -22.90 1.26 -2.73
N LYS A 524 -23.42 1.93 -1.72
CA LYS A 524 -23.68 3.38 -1.74
C LYS A 524 -23.20 4.05 -0.48
N TYR A 525 -22.73 5.29 -0.61
CA TYR A 525 -22.22 6.05 0.52
C TYR A 525 -22.32 7.57 0.33
N LEU A 526 -22.17 8.27 1.46
CA LEU A 526 -21.85 9.68 1.56
C LEU A 526 -20.72 9.84 2.56
N LEU A 527 -19.47 9.80 2.09
CA LEU A 527 -18.28 9.79 2.92
C LEU A 527 -17.68 11.20 3.08
N PRO A 528 -17.44 11.67 4.31
CA PRO A 528 -16.71 12.91 4.53
C PRO A 528 -15.23 12.73 4.19
N TRP A 529 -14.66 13.79 3.63
CA TRP A 529 -13.24 13.89 3.31
C TRP A 529 -12.74 15.30 3.56
N THR A 530 -11.54 15.40 4.09
CA THR A 530 -10.85 16.68 4.23
C THR A 530 -9.64 16.65 3.31
N ASP A 531 -9.54 17.61 2.41
CA ASP A 531 -8.40 17.67 1.50
C ASP A 531 -7.16 18.28 2.19
N GLU A 532 -6.04 18.30 1.47
CA GLU A 532 -4.76 18.83 1.94
C GLU A 532 -4.79 20.30 2.38
N ASN A 533 -5.74 21.08 1.85
CA ASN A 533 -5.94 22.48 2.21
C ASN A 533 -6.83 22.64 3.45
N GLY A 534 -7.36 21.56 4.00
CA GLY A 534 -8.33 21.55 5.08
C GLY A 534 -9.77 21.82 4.64
N ASP A 535 -10.03 21.84 3.34
CA ASP A 535 -11.38 22.03 2.81
C ASP A 535 -12.19 20.75 2.96
N GLN A 536 -13.36 20.84 3.60
CA GLN A 536 -14.25 19.70 3.83
C GLN A 536 -15.18 19.51 2.64
N LYS A 537 -15.29 18.26 2.20
CA LYS A 537 -16.18 17.81 1.14
C LYS A 537 -16.80 16.45 1.48
N LEU A 538 -17.87 16.07 0.79
CA LEU A 538 -18.51 14.77 0.93
C LEU A 538 -18.49 14.08 -0.44
N TYR A 539 -17.96 12.87 -0.50
CA TYR A 539 -18.03 12.04 -1.69
C TYR A 539 -19.29 11.18 -1.66
N HIS A 540 -20.02 11.18 -2.75
CA HIS A 540 -21.19 10.33 -2.93
C HIS A 540 -20.97 9.37 -4.09
N TRP A 541 -21.30 8.12 -3.84
CA TRP A 541 -21.27 7.03 -4.78
C TRP A 541 -22.51 6.17 -4.61
N ASN A 542 -23.06 5.69 -5.72
CA ASN A 542 -24.11 4.67 -5.73
C ASN A 542 -23.92 3.79 -6.96
N LEU A 543 -23.43 2.57 -6.76
CA LEU A 543 -23.14 1.65 -7.86
C LEU A 543 -24.36 1.37 -8.72
N ASP A 544 -25.54 1.26 -8.10
CA ASP A 544 -26.79 0.98 -8.82
C ASP A 544 -27.49 2.23 -9.35
N GLY A 545 -27.07 3.40 -8.88
CA GLY A 545 -27.79 4.65 -9.13
C GLY A 545 -29.10 4.77 -8.37
N GLY A 546 -29.86 5.82 -8.68
CA GLY A 546 -31.13 6.12 -8.04
C GLY A 546 -31.03 7.03 -6.83
N THR A 547 -32.12 7.10 -6.08
CA THR A 547 -32.27 8.05 -4.98
C THR A 547 -31.84 7.45 -3.64
N SER A 548 -31.07 8.21 -2.85
CA SER A 548 -30.67 7.87 -1.49
C SER A 548 -30.79 9.09 -0.57
N THR A 549 -31.03 8.85 0.72
CA THR A 549 -31.17 9.91 1.73
C THR A 549 -30.14 9.69 2.83
N TRP A 550 -29.43 10.77 3.21
CA TRP A 550 -28.30 10.73 4.13
C TRP A 550 -28.42 11.81 5.20
N GLU A 551 -28.07 11.47 6.43
CA GLU A 551 -27.80 12.46 7.46
C GLU A 551 -26.45 13.13 7.22
N LEU A 552 -26.43 14.45 7.30
CA LEU A 552 -25.19 15.19 7.11
C LEU A 552 -24.30 15.15 8.36
N PRO A 553 -22.97 15.17 8.19
CA PRO A 553 -22.04 15.30 9.30
C PRO A 553 -22.22 16.61 10.07
N ASP A 554 -21.68 16.66 11.26
CA ASP A 554 -21.68 17.88 12.06
C ASP A 554 -20.99 19.03 11.30
N GLY A 555 -21.53 20.22 11.45
CA GLY A 555 -21.09 21.39 10.68
C GLY A 555 -21.67 21.50 9.26
N TRP A 556 -22.48 20.52 8.83
CA TRP A 556 -23.25 20.55 7.58
C TRP A 556 -24.77 20.59 7.81
N THR A 557 -25.23 20.15 8.98
CA THR A 557 -26.64 19.96 9.31
C THR A 557 -27.48 21.25 9.28
N ASN A 558 -26.85 22.40 9.53
CA ASN A 558 -27.52 23.72 9.59
C ASN A 558 -27.47 24.48 8.27
N LEU A 559 -26.94 23.91 7.21
CA LEU A 559 -26.92 24.52 5.89
C LEU A 559 -28.33 24.53 5.31
N ALA A 560 -28.64 25.55 4.50
CA ALA A 560 -29.90 25.57 3.74
C ALA A 560 -29.84 24.64 2.50
N ASN A 561 -28.65 24.53 1.94
CA ASN A 561 -28.37 23.70 0.78
C ASN A 561 -26.88 23.32 0.75
N VAL A 562 -26.57 22.33 -0.06
CA VAL A 562 -25.22 21.97 -0.49
C VAL A 562 -25.16 22.00 -2.01
N VAL A 563 -23.97 22.12 -2.57
CA VAL A 563 -23.77 22.05 -4.02
C VAL A 563 -23.14 20.71 -4.35
N MET A 564 -23.75 19.99 -5.25
CA MET A 564 -23.34 18.67 -5.75
C MET A 564 -22.83 18.78 -7.17
N TYR A 565 -21.69 18.18 -7.44
CA TYR A 565 -21.09 18.07 -8.77
C TYR A 565 -20.90 16.61 -9.13
N GLU A 566 -21.12 16.27 -10.36
CA GLU A 566 -20.68 15.03 -10.98
C GLU A 566 -19.19 15.15 -11.29
N LEU A 567 -18.40 14.10 -11.04
CA LEU A 567 -16.99 14.05 -11.33
C LEU A 567 -16.72 13.42 -12.69
N SER A 568 -15.79 13.99 -13.41
CA SER A 568 -15.31 13.50 -14.71
C SER A 568 -13.82 13.79 -14.87
N ASP A 569 -13.22 13.31 -15.94
CA ASP A 569 -11.83 13.64 -16.31
C ASP A 569 -11.63 15.12 -16.74
N GLN A 570 -12.71 15.88 -16.84
CA GLN A 570 -12.70 17.35 -16.97
C GLN A 570 -12.90 18.06 -15.63
N GLY A 571 -12.96 17.33 -14.53
CA GLY A 571 -13.25 17.85 -13.20
C GLY A 571 -14.74 17.87 -12.88
N ARG A 572 -15.17 18.87 -12.13
CA ARG A 572 -16.55 19.03 -11.66
C ARG A 572 -17.47 19.52 -12.78
N ILE A 573 -18.49 18.73 -13.07
CA ILE A 573 -19.53 19.05 -14.09
C ILE A 573 -20.92 18.93 -13.48
N ASN A 574 -21.94 19.35 -14.20
CA ASN A 574 -23.36 19.17 -13.87
C ASN A 574 -23.73 19.66 -12.45
N GLU A 575 -23.33 20.91 -12.14
CA GLU A 575 -23.65 21.55 -10.86
C GLU A 575 -25.14 21.48 -10.51
N LYS A 576 -25.45 21.05 -9.29
CA LYS A 576 -26.81 20.97 -8.77
C LYS A 576 -26.86 21.43 -7.32
N THR A 577 -27.73 22.39 -7.04
CA THR A 577 -28.05 22.76 -5.66
C THR A 577 -29.01 21.73 -5.05
N VAL A 578 -28.66 21.16 -3.91
CA VAL A 578 -29.47 20.18 -3.16
C VAL A 578 -29.91 20.81 -1.84
N ALA A 579 -31.20 20.82 -1.58
CA ALA A 579 -31.74 21.36 -0.34
C ALA A 579 -31.41 20.46 0.85
N VAL A 580 -31.06 21.07 1.99
CA VAL A 580 -30.90 20.39 3.27
C VAL A 580 -32.21 20.54 4.05
N SER A 581 -32.76 19.44 4.50
CA SER A 581 -34.00 19.41 5.29
C SER A 581 -33.79 18.65 6.59
N ASN A 582 -33.89 19.33 7.72
CA ASN A 582 -33.67 18.72 9.05
C ASN A 582 -32.31 17.99 9.17
N GLY A 583 -31.26 18.56 8.60
CA GLY A 583 -29.91 17.98 8.62
C GLY A 583 -29.72 16.79 7.67
N THR A 584 -30.67 16.53 6.78
CA THR A 584 -30.58 15.47 5.77
C THR A 584 -30.58 16.01 4.34
N VAL A 585 -30.00 15.23 3.43
CA VAL A 585 -30.05 15.45 1.99
C VAL A 585 -30.60 14.22 1.28
N THR A 586 -31.34 14.46 0.20
CA THR A 586 -31.77 13.40 -0.72
C THR A 586 -31.05 13.60 -2.04
N LEU A 587 -30.26 12.61 -2.44
CA LEU A 587 -29.42 12.62 -3.61
C LEU A 587 -29.99 11.68 -4.66
N ASP A 588 -29.97 12.12 -5.90
CA ASP A 588 -30.33 11.32 -7.07
C ASP A 588 -29.07 11.18 -7.93
N ALA A 589 -28.54 9.97 -8.03
CA ALA A 589 -27.26 9.65 -8.65
C ALA A 589 -27.44 8.73 -9.86
N LYS A 590 -26.64 8.91 -10.88
CA LYS A 590 -26.47 7.92 -11.94
C LYS A 590 -25.69 6.70 -11.39
N ALA A 591 -25.97 5.52 -11.96
CA ALA A 591 -25.23 4.32 -11.59
C ALA A 591 -23.73 4.50 -11.85
N ALA A 592 -22.91 3.96 -10.95
CA ALA A 592 -21.44 3.95 -11.04
C ALA A 592 -20.83 5.31 -11.44
N THR A 593 -21.36 6.38 -10.86
CA THR A 593 -20.91 7.76 -11.12
C THR A 593 -20.54 8.42 -9.81
N ALA A 594 -19.37 9.03 -9.77
CA ALA A 594 -18.87 9.71 -8.58
C ALA A 594 -19.38 11.14 -8.51
N TYR A 595 -19.68 11.59 -7.31
CA TYR A 595 -20.11 12.95 -7.01
C TYR A 595 -19.35 13.52 -5.83
N VAL A 596 -19.18 14.84 -5.84
CA VAL A 596 -18.68 15.58 -4.68
C VAL A 596 -19.72 16.63 -4.27
N LEU A 597 -19.93 16.73 -2.95
CA LEU A 597 -20.74 17.78 -2.35
C LEU A 597 -19.85 18.74 -1.60
N VAL A 598 -20.14 20.03 -1.76
CA VAL A 598 -19.41 21.12 -1.08
C VAL A 598 -20.37 22.07 -0.39
N LYS A 599 -19.86 22.83 0.60
CA LYS A 599 -20.60 23.88 1.30
C LYS A 599 -20.64 25.15 0.44
N GLY A 600 -21.84 25.68 0.21
CA GLY A 600 -22.02 27.01 -0.39
C GLY A 600 -21.86 27.06 -1.91
N GLU A 601 -21.81 28.28 -2.42
CA GLU A 601 -21.72 28.53 -3.85
C GLU A 601 -20.33 28.22 -4.40
N SER A 602 -20.34 27.63 -5.58
CA SER A 602 -19.23 27.47 -6.51
C SER A 602 -17.85 27.45 -5.86
N SER A 603 -17.49 26.30 -5.46
CA SER A 603 -16.12 26.07 -5.07
C SER A 603 -15.18 26.14 -6.26
N LYS A 604 -13.93 26.31 -5.93
CA LYS A 604 -12.82 26.23 -6.86
C LYS A 604 -12.96 24.99 -7.76
N THR A 605 -13.15 25.20 -9.04
CA THR A 605 -12.94 24.16 -10.02
C THR A 605 -11.45 23.84 -10.04
N LEU A 606 -11.08 22.60 -9.83
CA LEU A 606 -9.70 22.17 -9.99
C LEU A 606 -9.28 22.38 -11.44
N LYS A 607 -8.07 22.86 -11.61
CA LYS A 607 -7.49 23.09 -12.92
C LYS A 607 -6.18 22.35 -13.02
N VAL A 608 -5.93 21.78 -14.17
CA VAL A 608 -4.65 21.19 -14.52
C VAL A 608 -3.99 22.01 -15.64
N ASP A 609 -2.68 21.98 -15.65
CA ASP A 609 -1.88 22.60 -16.69
C ASP A 609 -1.15 21.51 -17.46
N TYR A 610 -1.45 21.39 -18.74
CA TYR A 610 -0.81 20.44 -19.64
C TYR A 610 0.48 20.99 -20.29
N GLY A 611 0.93 22.14 -19.85
CA GLY A 611 2.18 22.80 -20.26
C GLY A 611 1.96 24.18 -20.88
N GLU A 612 2.85 25.13 -20.58
CA GLU A 612 2.76 26.51 -21.04
C GLU A 612 2.84 26.65 -22.58
N ASP A 613 3.52 25.70 -23.23
CA ASP A 613 3.68 25.68 -24.69
C ASP A 613 2.62 24.82 -25.40
N ASN A 614 1.68 24.27 -24.66
CA ASN A 614 0.64 23.43 -25.22
C ASN A 614 -0.60 24.28 -25.54
N TYR A 615 -0.69 24.74 -26.79
CA TYR A 615 -1.85 25.48 -27.29
C TYR A 615 -3.04 24.57 -27.60
N VAL A 616 -2.92 23.30 -27.37
CA VAL A 616 -3.96 22.33 -27.63
C VAL A 616 -4.78 22.16 -26.36
N VAL A 617 -6.03 22.58 -26.40
CA VAL A 617 -7.00 22.29 -25.35
C VAL A 617 -7.32 20.79 -25.43
N ASP A 618 -7.25 20.08 -24.31
CA ASP A 618 -7.41 18.63 -24.26
C ASP A 618 -6.44 17.86 -25.19
N PRO A 619 -5.12 17.96 -24.97
CA PRO A 619 -4.13 17.27 -25.81
C PRO A 619 -4.20 15.74 -25.66
N GLY A 620 -4.75 15.24 -24.56
CA GLY A 620 -4.98 13.81 -24.31
C GLY A 620 -6.32 13.29 -24.82
N PHE A 621 -7.12 14.11 -25.49
CA PHE A 621 -8.48 13.77 -25.93
C PHE A 621 -9.39 13.27 -24.79
N ASN A 622 -9.21 13.80 -23.59
CA ASN A 622 -9.91 13.34 -22.38
C ASN A 622 -11.40 13.69 -22.39
N GLY A 623 -11.79 14.75 -23.11
CA GLY A 623 -13.19 15.14 -23.31
C GLY A 623 -13.96 14.27 -24.30
N TYR A 624 -13.31 13.24 -24.88
CA TYR A 624 -13.96 12.32 -25.79
C TYR A 624 -14.87 11.33 -25.05
N SER A 625 -16.16 11.44 -25.23
CA SER A 625 -17.17 10.58 -24.62
C SER A 625 -17.90 9.65 -25.61
N GLY A 626 -17.53 9.67 -26.88
CA GLY A 626 -18.19 8.91 -27.93
C GLY A 626 -17.74 7.45 -28.03
N THR A 627 -18.67 6.60 -28.48
CA THR A 627 -18.37 5.21 -28.85
C THR A 627 -18.04 5.05 -30.34
N ASP A 628 -18.18 6.10 -31.10
CA ASP A 628 -17.96 6.13 -32.55
C ASP A 628 -16.61 6.79 -32.88
N SER A 629 -16.06 6.43 -34.04
CA SER A 629 -14.83 6.95 -34.60
C SER A 629 -14.89 8.42 -35.07
N ALA A 630 -15.95 9.14 -34.71
CA ALA A 630 -16.08 10.56 -35.00
C ALA A 630 -15.48 11.37 -33.83
N LEU A 631 -14.63 12.33 -34.15
CA LEU A 631 -14.13 13.32 -33.21
C LEU A 631 -15.31 14.11 -32.63
N ASP A 632 -15.70 13.77 -31.43
CA ASP A 632 -16.71 14.50 -30.64
C ASP A 632 -16.10 14.96 -29.32
N ALA A 633 -14.87 15.43 -29.37
CA ALA A 633 -14.24 16.08 -28.24
C ALA A 633 -14.73 17.52 -28.19
N ALA A 634 -15.32 17.93 -27.07
CA ALA A 634 -15.98 19.23 -26.89
C ALA A 634 -15.04 20.43 -27.19
N ASP A 635 -13.74 20.23 -27.07
CA ASP A 635 -12.71 21.26 -27.26
C ASP A 635 -11.97 21.18 -28.60
N TRP A 636 -12.28 20.17 -29.41
CA TRP A 636 -11.70 20.02 -30.72
C TRP A 636 -12.70 20.38 -31.81
N SER A 637 -12.49 21.51 -32.43
CA SER A 637 -13.21 21.92 -33.62
C SER A 637 -12.22 22.17 -34.76
N GLY A 638 -12.47 21.59 -35.89
CA GLY A 638 -11.62 21.79 -37.07
C GLY A 638 -12.37 21.52 -38.36
N ASP A 639 -11.76 21.88 -39.46
CA ASP A 639 -12.24 21.56 -40.80
C ASP A 639 -11.94 20.07 -41.05
N ILE A 640 -12.81 19.21 -40.50
CA ILE A 640 -12.72 17.76 -40.61
C ILE A 640 -13.03 17.26 -42.01
N ASP A 641 -13.57 18.12 -42.88
CA ASP A 641 -13.93 17.73 -44.25
C ASP A 641 -12.72 17.45 -45.16
N ASN A 642 -11.51 17.80 -44.70
CA ASN A 642 -10.28 17.63 -45.48
C ASN A 642 -9.13 16.89 -44.73
N ALA A 643 -9.32 16.46 -43.50
CA ALA A 643 -8.32 15.72 -42.75
C ALA A 643 -8.82 14.30 -42.45
N ALA A 644 -8.05 13.31 -42.87
CA ALA A 644 -8.27 11.93 -42.41
C ALA A 644 -7.76 11.79 -40.96
N VAL A 645 -8.41 12.52 -40.05
CA VAL A 645 -8.15 12.36 -38.60
C VAL A 645 -9.19 11.38 -38.07
N THR A 646 -8.75 10.23 -37.71
CA THR A 646 -9.56 9.25 -36.96
C THR A 646 -9.04 9.20 -35.54
N VAL A 647 -9.92 9.38 -34.57
CA VAL A 647 -9.64 9.02 -33.18
C VAL A 647 -9.99 7.56 -33.03
N GLU A 648 -9.00 6.72 -32.95
CA GLU A 648 -9.20 5.30 -32.64
C GLU A 648 -9.01 5.13 -31.13
N LYS A 649 -10.03 4.60 -30.47
CA LYS A 649 -9.88 4.10 -29.12
C LYS A 649 -9.15 2.75 -29.22
N TYR A 650 -7.84 2.77 -29.02
CA TYR A 650 -7.11 1.53 -28.82
C TYR A 650 -7.55 0.95 -27.48
N ALA A 651 -8.32 -0.12 -27.53
CA ALA A 651 -8.33 -1.05 -26.42
C ALA A 651 -6.90 -1.60 -26.33
N ASN A 652 -6.21 -1.31 -25.25
CA ASN A 652 -4.92 -1.94 -24.99
C ASN A 652 -5.17 -3.45 -24.95
N THR A 653 -4.59 -4.17 -25.90
CA THR A 653 -4.64 -5.65 -25.95
C THR A 653 -3.53 -6.24 -25.13
#